data_b95b5230248e2dc6635a2c2f0c62bd8d
#
_entry.id   b95b5230248e2dc6635a2c2f0c62bd8d
#
_cell.length_a   1.000
_cell.length_b   1.000
_cell.length_c   1.000
_cell.angle_alpha   90.00
_cell.angle_beta   90.00
_cell.angle_gamma   90.00
#
_symmetry.space_group_name_H-M   'P 1'
#
loop_
_entity.id
_entity.type
_entity.pdbx_description
1 polymer ?
#
loop_
_entity_poly.entity_id
_entity_poly.type
_entity_poly.pdbx_seq_one_letter_code
_entity_poly.pdbx_strand_id
1 'polypeptide(L)'
;MINHASDSGRRNIRIFISSTFKDMKAERDFLMRMVFPKLQQIAAERNVGVVPLDLRWGITQSEAENGKVLEVCLREIDNSRPFFIGILGDRYGWCPSAKELNKNPYLRQEYGAWLTSDIDRQLSVTEIEVQYGILRKSGTQHAYFYERSSVFQDARVKHLKDEIIKDGRYPLKSFSKPEDLGALLEKDFLALLDSLYPQGDLSAVERERLSEKSRLESLREIYLPNPDHYNRLDDFLHGNGREFVVYGESGMGKSALVANWLQTISDSYRVVFRSIGLAGVADSESVAASISEELSGDQKLSVGASLAKAAGEGPVLLVLDGVDNLSEDDNSKRLRWLEKAPAGSKIIFTTTNADETLAAIRLRSAEELHLEPLGPDRRRNLINYYLSSYGKKLTPQQTDRIANWDGASNANELKTLLDELLAFGVFDQLDHLIDYYLSSRDSRDFYRRIIRSKEKDFDSKTVEAALSLIAFSAKGISEAEILSISGCTQLSLSQFLCAFRRHLLVNNGLLSFHHNRLLEAAKEEYSKRETKTREAIIKYFKDTPKASRAIDELPVHYFKLAKERELYDYITRIEIFGELYRRGLFTLGRYWRFLIKKGMNPDVYLSQDWVHSSVGADKYRLLILNAIGYVLFSIANQYSLAKRYFKTAIEIGEGIQSEELANAWFYLARAHADSGEWEDALNAAHKAYFIAKQIGLGESGLAGNCLSVIASYYSNYKNDEDEGLKVHLSSLKMTEKACGSHSLDTILSYFNVGITLCDLKRPDEARYYFDQALTRSLEVVGENHESTANAYYGQGYLAEACGKYEEALDYYKRALKIRESIFGVNHLSICQTLVIIGTCYTKMGDWITASDYLSEAMEAGNSIGWQGLQYIDCVFLLGASEYNLGHKNESLKLFKTCAEYTRKYAKTVTVPTTSAYLSFKLGMMTLYLSGYGDAKPLFEEAIQIWEENDYRMKDDCGLAYNFIGMYYYVIERDYAKAKHYFSESYSILSAVSSDQAGIASYNLRLTEDALNA
;
A
#
# COMPACT_ATOMS: atom_id res chain seq x y z
N MET A 1 29.48 -27.07 14.89
CA MET A 1 30.02 -25.72 15.28
C MET A 1 29.36 -24.73 14.36
N ILE A 2 28.29 -24.10 14.82
CA ILE A 2 27.60 -23.03 14.08
C ILE A 2 28.45 -21.77 14.34
N ASN A 3 29.19 -21.33 13.33
CA ASN A 3 29.88 -20.04 13.36
C ASN A 3 28.81 -18.95 13.47
N HIS A 4 28.66 -18.35 14.63
CA HIS A 4 27.94 -17.09 14.80
C HIS A 4 28.74 -16.00 14.06
N ALA A 5 28.39 -15.77 12.80
CA ALA A 5 28.85 -14.60 12.07
C ALA A 5 28.38 -13.34 12.77
N SER A 6 29.27 -12.39 12.84
CA SER A 6 29.19 -11.04 13.44
C SER A 6 27.79 -10.41 13.49
N ASP A 7 27.40 -10.03 14.68
CA ASP A 7 26.08 -9.55 15.16
C ASP A 7 25.70 -8.11 14.69
N SER A 8 26.24 -7.63 13.58
CA SER A 8 26.00 -6.26 13.08
C SER A 8 24.62 -6.03 12.41
N GLY A 9 23.76 -7.05 12.39
CA GLY A 9 22.45 -6.96 11.75
C GLY A 9 21.24 -6.98 12.72
N ARG A 10 21.44 -7.30 14.00
CA ARG A 10 20.33 -7.36 14.98
C ARG A 10 20.12 -6.00 15.62
N ARG A 11 19.08 -5.29 15.19
CA ARG A 11 18.61 -4.06 15.88
C ARG A 11 17.75 -4.35 17.10
N ASN A 12 17.97 -5.48 17.78
CA ASN A 12 17.29 -5.86 19.00
C ASN A 12 18.31 -6.26 20.05
N ILE A 13 18.43 -5.48 21.12
CA ILE A 13 19.31 -5.74 22.25
C ILE A 13 18.52 -6.48 23.31
N ARG A 14 18.67 -7.80 23.39
CA ARG A 14 18.16 -8.60 24.52
C ARG A 14 19.24 -8.65 25.58
N ILE A 15 18.90 -8.21 26.79
CA ILE A 15 19.86 -8.05 27.89
C ILE A 15 19.51 -9.03 28.98
N PHE A 16 20.35 -10.02 29.20
CA PHE A 16 20.17 -10.92 30.34
C PHE A 16 20.65 -10.27 31.64
N ILE A 17 19.78 -10.26 32.64
CA ILE A 17 20.08 -9.68 33.98
C ILE A 17 20.26 -10.80 34.98
N SER A 18 21.49 -11.05 35.37
CA SER A 18 21.86 -11.99 36.43
C SER A 18 22.01 -11.27 37.77
N SER A 19 21.27 -11.72 38.76
CA SER A 19 21.41 -11.21 40.14
C SER A 19 20.77 -12.15 41.14
N THR A 20 21.13 -12.02 42.41
CA THR A 20 20.46 -12.73 43.52
C THR A 20 19.04 -12.20 43.73
N PHE A 21 18.11 -13.14 43.96
CA PHE A 21 16.66 -12.82 43.90
C PHE A 21 16.18 -12.00 45.14
N LYS A 22 16.63 -12.36 46.35
CA LYS A 22 16.02 -11.82 47.58
C LYS A 22 16.58 -10.48 47.99
N ASP A 23 17.87 -10.26 47.81
CA ASP A 23 18.58 -9.07 48.30
C ASP A 23 18.75 -7.95 47.30
N MET A 24 18.48 -8.24 45.97
CA MET A 24 18.54 -7.28 44.87
C MET A 24 17.17 -6.87 44.35
N LYS A 25 16.10 -7.02 45.13
CA LYS A 25 14.77 -6.70 44.71
C LYS A 25 14.56 -5.20 44.42
N ALA A 26 15.05 -4.33 45.31
CA ALA A 26 14.86 -2.89 45.16
C ALA A 26 15.61 -2.33 43.94
N GLU A 27 16.83 -2.83 43.68
CA GLU A 27 17.64 -2.47 42.52
C GLU A 27 16.94 -2.85 41.20
N ARG A 28 16.45 -4.09 41.11
CA ARG A 28 15.78 -4.56 39.94
C ARG A 28 14.46 -3.84 39.70
N ASP A 29 13.65 -3.60 40.73
CA ASP A 29 12.44 -2.81 40.62
C ASP A 29 12.72 -1.41 40.10
N PHE A 30 13.82 -0.78 40.56
CA PHE A 30 14.23 0.54 40.12
C PHE A 30 14.66 0.50 38.64
N LEU A 31 15.49 -0.46 38.24
CA LEU A 31 15.94 -0.63 36.86
C LEU A 31 14.75 -0.84 35.92
N MET A 32 13.84 -1.74 36.24
CA MET A 32 12.69 -2.09 35.41
C MET A 32 11.65 -0.98 35.29
N ARG A 33 11.46 -0.17 36.34
CA ARG A 33 10.46 0.91 36.33
C ARG A 33 10.97 2.25 35.82
N MET A 34 12.26 2.54 36.00
CA MET A 34 12.80 3.87 35.76
C MET A 34 13.86 3.90 34.66
N VAL A 35 14.80 2.94 34.63
CA VAL A 35 15.96 2.99 33.77
C VAL A 35 15.68 2.37 32.38
N PHE A 36 15.16 1.14 32.35
CA PHE A 36 14.90 0.47 31.10
C PHE A 36 13.84 1.15 30.23
N PRO A 37 12.72 1.69 30.78
CA PRO A 37 11.77 2.45 29.95
C PRO A 37 12.40 3.66 29.28
N LYS A 38 13.30 4.38 29.98
CA LYS A 38 14.05 5.49 29.41
C LYS A 38 15.02 5.04 28.31
N LEU A 39 15.77 3.97 28.55
CA LEU A 39 16.67 3.39 27.55
C LEU A 39 15.92 2.85 26.33
N GLN A 40 14.76 2.23 26.54
CA GLN A 40 13.88 1.77 25.46
C GLN A 40 13.39 2.93 24.59
N GLN A 41 13.02 4.05 25.21
CA GLN A 41 12.62 5.25 24.46
C GLN A 41 13.78 5.79 23.60
N ILE A 42 14.98 5.95 24.19
CA ILE A 42 16.17 6.44 23.48
C ILE A 42 16.62 5.48 22.37
N ALA A 43 16.52 4.16 22.62
CA ALA A 43 16.84 3.14 21.62
C ALA A 43 15.81 3.11 20.50
N ALA A 44 14.52 3.30 20.81
CA ALA A 44 13.45 3.37 19.82
C ALA A 44 13.62 4.55 18.85
N GLU A 45 14.14 5.70 19.30
CA GLU A 45 14.52 6.84 18.46
C GLU A 45 15.59 6.46 17.42
N ARG A 46 16.38 5.42 17.71
CA ARG A 46 17.41 4.84 16.84
C ARG A 46 16.95 3.59 16.10
N ASN A 47 15.66 3.26 16.16
CA ASN A 47 15.06 2.02 15.65
C ASN A 47 15.73 0.74 16.21
N VAL A 48 16.08 0.76 17.48
CA VAL A 48 16.65 -0.36 18.22
C VAL A 48 15.67 -0.79 19.32
N GLY A 49 15.29 -2.06 19.34
CA GLY A 49 14.54 -2.65 20.45
C GLY A 49 15.47 -3.01 21.60
N VAL A 50 15.12 -2.64 22.84
CA VAL A 50 15.81 -3.08 24.05
C VAL A 50 14.88 -3.91 24.90
N VAL A 51 15.25 -5.16 25.15
CA VAL A 51 14.45 -6.11 25.94
C VAL A 51 15.27 -6.56 27.16
N PRO A 52 15.04 -5.99 28.36
CA PRO A 52 15.65 -6.48 29.58
C PRO A 52 14.99 -7.80 30.02
N LEU A 53 15.77 -8.81 30.28
CA LEU A 53 15.31 -10.14 30.69
C LEU A 53 15.65 -10.38 32.16
N ASP A 54 14.69 -10.12 33.05
CA ASP A 54 14.73 -10.47 34.47
C ASP A 54 13.80 -11.67 34.74
N LEU A 55 14.31 -12.88 34.59
CA LEU A 55 13.53 -14.13 34.63
C LEU A 55 13.16 -14.58 36.04
N ARG A 56 13.61 -13.89 37.07
CA ARG A 56 13.39 -14.32 38.46
C ARG A 56 12.16 -13.72 39.12
N TRP A 57 11.50 -12.83 38.45
CA TRP A 57 10.23 -12.25 38.94
C TRP A 57 9.09 -13.23 38.76
N GLY A 58 8.46 -13.67 39.87
CA GLY A 58 7.26 -14.52 39.83
C GLY A 58 7.53 -16.03 39.80
N ILE A 59 8.77 -16.49 40.04
CA ILE A 59 9.06 -17.92 40.17
C ILE A 59 8.35 -18.50 41.39
N THR A 60 7.46 -19.46 41.15
CA THR A 60 6.84 -20.27 42.20
C THR A 60 7.82 -21.33 42.72
N GLN A 61 7.65 -21.73 43.96
CA GLN A 61 8.50 -22.75 44.60
C GLN A 61 8.47 -24.08 43.82
N SER A 62 7.34 -24.43 43.20
CA SER A 62 7.19 -25.64 42.37
C SER A 62 7.96 -25.59 41.03
N GLU A 63 8.12 -24.43 40.46
CA GLU A 63 8.93 -24.24 39.21
C GLU A 63 10.42 -24.34 39.51
N ALA A 64 10.85 -23.83 40.66
CA ALA A 64 12.22 -23.96 41.13
C ALA A 64 12.59 -25.43 41.37
N GLU A 65 11.69 -26.23 41.93
CA GLU A 65 11.87 -27.63 42.27
C GLU A 65 11.96 -28.57 41.02
N ASN A 66 11.57 -28.10 39.83
CA ASN A 66 11.56 -28.91 38.60
C ASN A 66 12.74 -28.65 37.66
N GLY A 67 13.76 -27.84 38.07
CA GLY A 67 14.92 -27.48 37.24
C GLY A 67 14.61 -26.67 35.97
N LYS A 68 13.36 -26.31 35.74
CA LYS A 68 12.92 -25.50 34.57
C LYS A 68 13.52 -24.10 34.58
N VAL A 69 13.73 -23.52 35.74
CA VAL A 69 14.27 -22.18 35.86
C VAL A 69 15.69 -22.08 35.36
N LEU A 70 16.55 -23.03 35.73
CA LEU A 70 17.93 -23.05 35.25
C LEU A 70 18.03 -23.27 33.74
N GLU A 71 17.15 -24.10 33.18
CA GLU A 71 17.04 -24.33 31.73
C GLU A 71 16.71 -23.01 31.01
N VAL A 72 15.67 -22.29 31.46
CA VAL A 72 15.25 -21.01 30.85
C VAL A 72 16.36 -19.97 30.98
N CYS A 73 17.02 -19.87 32.16
CA CYS A 73 18.13 -18.94 32.35
C CYS A 73 19.28 -19.19 31.36
N LEU A 74 19.74 -20.43 31.23
CA LEU A 74 20.87 -20.77 30.33
C LEU A 74 20.49 -20.53 28.84
N ARG A 75 19.27 -20.88 28.42
CA ARG A 75 18.78 -20.59 27.08
C ARG A 75 18.67 -19.09 26.82
N GLU A 76 18.15 -18.31 27.78
CA GLU A 76 18.02 -16.86 27.60
C GLU A 76 19.38 -16.15 27.63
N ILE A 77 20.38 -16.68 28.32
CA ILE A 77 21.78 -16.22 28.19
C ILE A 77 22.24 -16.39 26.75
N ASP A 78 22.04 -17.57 26.13
CA ASP A 78 22.41 -17.82 24.74
C ASP A 78 21.65 -16.91 23.76
N ASN A 79 20.34 -16.68 23.99
CA ASN A 79 19.50 -15.81 23.17
C ASN A 79 19.83 -14.31 23.34
N SER A 80 20.43 -13.93 24.47
CA SER A 80 20.76 -12.53 24.80
C SER A 80 22.18 -12.13 24.40
N ARG A 81 23.02 -13.09 24.02
CA ARG A 81 24.39 -12.77 23.59
C ARG A 81 24.40 -11.75 22.47
N PRO A 82 25.34 -10.79 22.50
CA PRO A 82 26.47 -10.67 23.43
C PRO A 82 26.20 -9.83 24.68
N PHE A 83 24.96 -9.57 25.09
CA PHE A 83 24.61 -8.59 26.13
C PHE A 83 24.26 -9.24 27.47
N PHE A 84 24.96 -8.81 28.54
CA PHE A 84 24.83 -9.37 29.87
C PHE A 84 25.02 -8.30 30.95
N ILE A 85 24.19 -8.33 32.00
CA ILE A 85 24.31 -7.52 33.18
C ILE A 85 24.39 -8.45 34.39
N GLY A 86 25.46 -8.34 35.17
CA GLY A 86 25.63 -9.01 36.45
C GLY A 86 25.51 -8.02 37.60
N ILE A 87 24.58 -8.23 38.53
CA ILE A 87 24.41 -7.40 39.74
C ILE A 87 24.66 -8.26 40.99
N LEU A 88 25.73 -7.95 41.69
CA LEU A 88 26.22 -8.73 42.82
C LEU A 88 25.87 -8.04 44.16
N GLY A 89 25.13 -8.73 45.01
CA GLY A 89 24.74 -8.29 46.33
C GLY A 89 25.60 -8.86 47.44
N ASP A 90 24.93 -9.06 48.60
CA ASP A 90 25.56 -9.53 49.83
C ASP A 90 25.42 -11.05 50.01
N ARG A 91 24.43 -11.66 49.35
CA ARG A 91 24.09 -13.08 49.50
C ARG A 91 24.52 -13.87 48.27
N TYR A 92 24.96 -15.11 48.49
CA TYR A 92 25.44 -15.98 47.42
C TYR A 92 24.35 -16.50 46.47
N GLY A 93 23.13 -16.61 46.97
CA GLY A 93 21.97 -17.07 46.20
C GLY A 93 21.71 -18.57 46.36
N TRP A 94 20.74 -19.04 45.54
CA TRP A 94 20.28 -20.42 45.59
C TRP A 94 21.22 -21.34 44.77
N CYS A 95 21.55 -22.53 45.38
CA CYS A 95 22.36 -23.54 44.76
C CYS A 95 21.47 -24.69 44.28
N PRO A 96 21.41 -25.03 42.99
CA PRO A 96 20.61 -26.14 42.48
C PRO A 96 21.17 -27.47 42.96
N SER A 97 20.28 -28.48 43.14
CA SER A 97 20.67 -29.84 43.57
C SER A 97 20.81 -30.80 42.40
N ALA A 98 21.61 -31.87 42.62
CA ALA A 98 21.70 -32.97 41.61
C ALA A 98 20.33 -33.66 41.35
N LYS A 99 19.36 -33.62 42.32
CA LYS A 99 18.01 -34.12 42.08
C LYS A 99 17.23 -33.30 41.06
N GLU A 100 17.40 -31.98 41.07
CA GLU A 100 16.75 -31.06 40.11
C GLU A 100 17.33 -31.23 38.71
N LEU A 101 18.65 -31.41 38.59
CA LEU A 101 19.28 -31.73 37.31
C LEU A 101 18.77 -33.06 36.71
N ASN A 102 18.59 -34.08 37.59
CA ASN A 102 18.10 -35.39 37.15
C ASN A 102 16.64 -35.38 36.71
N LYS A 103 15.83 -34.43 37.18
CA LYS A 103 14.45 -34.26 36.74
C LYS A 103 14.34 -33.60 35.33
N ASN A 104 15.40 -32.97 34.86
CA ASN A 104 15.43 -32.30 33.55
C ASN A 104 16.50 -32.93 32.61
N PRO A 105 16.13 -33.93 31.80
CA PRO A 105 17.05 -34.62 30.88
C PRO A 105 17.69 -33.67 29.84
N TYR A 106 16.99 -32.58 29.48
CA TYR A 106 17.48 -31.62 28.51
C TYR A 106 18.71 -30.87 29.03
N LEU A 107 18.70 -30.39 30.29
CA LEU A 107 19.87 -29.73 30.89
C LEU A 107 21.12 -30.63 30.88
N ARG A 108 20.91 -31.91 31.08
CA ARG A 108 21.99 -32.92 31.09
C ARG A 108 22.55 -33.19 29.71
N GLN A 109 21.68 -33.21 28.71
CA GLN A 109 22.06 -33.46 27.30
C GLN A 109 22.74 -32.26 26.67
N GLU A 110 22.21 -31.06 26.87
CA GLU A 110 22.66 -29.84 26.20
C GLU A 110 23.88 -29.21 26.92
N TYR A 111 23.85 -29.15 28.25
CA TYR A 111 24.87 -28.47 29.04
C TYR A 111 25.88 -29.41 29.72
N GLY A 112 25.64 -30.72 29.63
CA GLY A 112 26.60 -31.78 29.88
C GLY A 112 27.39 -31.80 31.19
N ALA A 113 28.64 -32.27 31.09
CA ALA A 113 29.52 -32.53 32.24
C ALA A 113 29.91 -31.27 33.04
N TRP A 114 29.98 -30.09 32.40
CA TRP A 114 30.40 -28.87 33.10
C TRP A 114 29.30 -28.40 34.10
N LEU A 115 28.00 -28.48 33.71
CA LEU A 115 26.91 -28.12 34.60
C LEU A 115 26.82 -29.08 35.79
N THR A 116 27.01 -30.36 35.55
CA THR A 116 27.08 -31.35 36.63
C THR A 116 28.20 -31.01 37.63
N SER A 117 29.38 -30.68 37.12
CA SER A 117 30.53 -30.28 37.98
C SER A 117 30.25 -29.02 38.81
N ASP A 118 29.56 -28.03 38.22
CA ASP A 118 29.22 -26.79 38.89
C ASP A 118 28.16 -27.03 40.00
N ILE A 119 27.20 -27.91 39.78
CA ILE A 119 26.22 -28.31 40.75
C ILE A 119 26.84 -29.12 41.89
N ASP A 120 27.78 -30.02 41.58
CA ASP A 120 28.55 -30.79 42.56
C ASP A 120 29.43 -29.89 43.43
N ARG A 121 29.93 -28.79 42.88
CA ARG A 121 30.63 -27.74 43.64
C ARG A 121 29.72 -26.82 44.39
N GLN A 122 28.38 -27.01 44.35
CA GLN A 122 27.36 -26.19 45.00
C GLN A 122 27.43 -24.71 44.59
N LEU A 123 27.69 -24.44 43.30
CA LEU A 123 27.64 -23.08 42.78
C LEU A 123 26.22 -22.58 42.74
N SER A 124 26.04 -21.29 43.08
CA SER A 124 24.72 -20.64 42.97
C SER A 124 24.32 -20.44 41.48
N VAL A 125 23.03 -20.35 41.24
CA VAL A 125 22.51 -20.06 39.86
C VAL A 125 23.16 -18.80 39.31
N THR A 126 23.32 -17.75 40.12
CA THR A 126 23.97 -16.49 39.73
C THR A 126 25.40 -16.72 39.27
N GLU A 127 26.18 -17.53 40.05
CA GLU A 127 27.55 -17.86 39.66
C GLU A 127 27.61 -18.73 38.41
N ILE A 128 26.68 -19.73 38.26
CA ILE A 128 26.55 -20.55 37.06
C ILE A 128 26.26 -19.66 35.85
N GLU A 129 25.36 -18.67 35.97
CA GLU A 129 25.02 -17.73 34.90
C GLU A 129 26.23 -16.87 34.50
N VAL A 130 27.00 -16.35 35.46
CA VAL A 130 28.21 -15.55 35.20
C VAL A 130 29.31 -16.41 34.58
N GLN A 131 29.57 -17.62 35.09
CA GLN A 131 30.52 -18.54 34.57
C GLN A 131 30.19 -18.95 33.13
N TYR A 132 28.95 -19.37 32.89
CA TYR A 132 28.48 -19.81 31.55
C TYR A 132 28.37 -18.67 30.57
N GLY A 133 27.76 -17.57 30.97
CA GLY A 133 27.53 -16.42 30.11
C GLY A 133 28.79 -15.72 29.67
N ILE A 134 29.76 -15.54 30.59
CA ILE A 134 30.85 -14.62 30.43
C ILE A 134 32.23 -15.24 30.70
N LEU A 135 32.53 -15.76 31.88
CA LEU A 135 33.93 -16.08 32.28
C LEU A 135 34.53 -17.22 31.48
N ARG A 136 33.75 -18.25 31.11
CA ARG A 136 34.19 -19.40 30.32
C ARG A 136 34.14 -19.17 28.81
N LYS A 137 33.78 -18.00 28.32
CA LYS A 137 33.65 -17.70 26.90
C LYS A 137 34.85 -16.87 26.39
N SER A 138 35.31 -17.25 25.21
CA SER A 138 36.25 -16.44 24.42
C SER A 138 35.46 -15.62 23.38
N GLY A 139 35.87 -14.37 23.18
CA GLY A 139 35.27 -13.45 22.23
C GLY A 139 34.66 -12.20 22.86
N THR A 140 34.29 -11.23 22.03
CA THR A 140 33.78 -9.94 22.49
C THR A 140 32.35 -10.11 23.02
N GLN A 141 32.13 -9.76 24.29
CA GLN A 141 30.83 -9.71 24.93
C GLN A 141 30.61 -8.27 25.44
N HIS A 142 29.37 -7.82 25.45
CA HIS A 142 28.96 -6.56 26.07
C HIS A 142 28.42 -6.86 27.48
N ALA A 143 29.34 -7.13 28.41
CA ALA A 143 28.98 -7.48 29.78
C ALA A 143 29.36 -6.35 30.75
N TYR A 144 28.43 -6.09 31.67
CA TYR A 144 28.54 -5.04 32.67
C TYR A 144 28.32 -5.63 34.06
N PHE A 145 29.24 -5.38 34.99
CA PHE A 145 29.17 -5.89 36.34
C PHE A 145 29.06 -4.74 37.34
N TYR A 146 28.08 -4.89 38.26
CA TYR A 146 27.82 -3.93 39.31
C TYR A 146 27.77 -4.64 40.68
N GLU A 147 28.42 -4.07 41.68
CA GLU A 147 28.41 -4.61 43.01
C GLU A 147 27.82 -3.60 44.02
N ARG A 148 27.02 -4.10 44.98
CA ARG A 148 26.63 -3.27 46.12
C ARG A 148 27.79 -3.11 47.10
N SER A 149 28.08 -1.86 47.49
CA SER A 149 29.04 -1.54 48.54
C SER A 149 28.44 -1.93 49.87
N SER A 150 28.96 -2.99 50.52
CA SER A 150 28.44 -3.50 51.81
C SER A 150 29.58 -3.94 52.70
N VAL A 151 29.34 -3.80 54.03
CA VAL A 151 30.32 -4.20 55.07
C VAL A 151 30.26 -5.71 55.36
N PHE A 152 29.12 -6.37 55.12
CA PHE A 152 28.90 -7.79 55.33
C PHE A 152 28.59 -8.50 54.02
N GLN A 153 29.52 -9.36 53.57
CA GLN A 153 29.33 -10.17 52.36
C GLN A 153 29.61 -11.65 52.62
N ASP A 154 28.85 -12.54 51.94
CA ASP A 154 29.15 -13.97 51.91
C ASP A 154 30.53 -14.19 51.27
N ALA A 155 31.39 -15.03 51.85
CA ALA A 155 32.75 -15.29 51.37
C ALA A 155 32.78 -15.82 49.90
N ARG A 156 31.75 -16.54 49.48
CA ARG A 156 31.61 -17.06 48.10
C ARG A 156 31.27 -15.96 47.11
N VAL A 157 30.48 -14.95 47.52
CA VAL A 157 30.24 -13.76 46.70
C VAL A 157 31.51 -12.98 46.46
N LYS A 158 32.33 -12.85 47.55
CA LYS A 158 33.64 -12.21 47.46
C LYS A 158 34.54 -12.97 46.48
N HIS A 159 34.58 -14.30 46.55
CA HIS A 159 35.33 -15.12 45.63
C HIS A 159 34.90 -14.90 44.17
N LEU A 160 33.61 -14.88 43.86
CA LEU A 160 33.08 -14.59 42.52
C LEU A 160 33.51 -13.19 42.03
N LYS A 161 33.45 -12.18 42.89
CA LYS A 161 33.96 -10.83 42.58
C LYS A 161 35.46 -10.83 42.26
N ASP A 162 36.26 -11.53 43.06
CA ASP A 162 37.70 -11.66 42.83
C ASP A 162 37.96 -12.37 41.48
N GLU A 163 37.18 -13.38 41.10
CA GLU A 163 37.30 -14.03 39.80
C GLU A 163 36.98 -13.07 38.64
N ILE A 164 35.90 -12.24 38.76
CA ILE A 164 35.55 -11.23 37.75
C ILE A 164 36.65 -10.19 37.59
N ILE A 165 37.18 -9.72 38.72
CA ILE A 165 38.30 -8.76 38.72
C ILE A 165 39.57 -9.37 38.13
N LYS A 166 39.88 -10.64 38.43
CA LYS A 166 41.02 -11.35 37.90
C LYS A 166 40.92 -11.60 36.40
N ASP A 167 39.75 -11.84 35.91
CA ASP A 167 39.49 -11.96 34.45
C ASP A 167 39.89 -10.69 33.69
N GLY A 168 39.63 -9.52 34.28
CA GLY A 168 40.07 -8.21 33.80
C GLY A 168 39.43 -7.70 32.52
N ARG A 169 38.62 -8.49 31.85
CA ARG A 169 37.92 -8.09 30.61
C ARG A 169 36.78 -7.07 30.87
N TYR A 170 36.14 -7.18 32.03
CA TYR A 170 34.95 -6.40 32.36
C TYR A 170 35.10 -5.71 33.70
N PRO A 171 34.99 -4.36 33.79
CA PRO A 171 35.11 -3.65 35.03
C PRO A 171 33.94 -3.91 35.98
N LEU A 172 34.24 -4.14 37.27
CA LEU A 172 33.26 -4.22 38.33
C LEU A 172 33.08 -2.84 38.94
N LYS A 173 31.87 -2.27 38.85
CA LYS A 173 31.53 -0.92 39.36
C LYS A 173 30.73 -1.02 40.63
N SER A 174 31.12 -0.24 41.64
CA SER A 174 30.43 -0.25 42.94
C SER A 174 29.31 0.80 43.01
N PHE A 175 28.20 0.46 43.68
CA PHE A 175 27.07 1.35 43.95
C PHE A 175 26.60 1.19 45.41
N SER A 176 25.90 2.19 45.95
CA SER A 176 25.41 2.17 47.33
C SER A 176 23.89 2.03 47.43
N LYS A 177 23.16 2.56 46.46
CA LYS A 177 21.70 2.55 46.43
C LYS A 177 21.19 2.36 45.00
N PRO A 178 19.91 1.99 44.78
CA PRO A 178 19.34 1.68 43.48
C PRO A 178 19.48 2.81 42.43
N GLU A 179 19.43 4.07 42.90
CA GLU A 179 19.58 5.24 42.01
C GLU A 179 20.98 5.37 41.47
N ASP A 180 22.01 5.03 42.25
CA ASP A 180 23.41 5.04 41.80
C ASP A 180 23.65 3.97 40.74
N LEU A 181 23.10 2.75 40.99
CA LEU A 181 23.10 1.67 39.99
C LEU A 181 22.43 2.11 38.66
N GLY A 182 21.28 2.74 38.79
CA GLY A 182 20.54 3.24 37.64
C GLY A 182 21.35 4.22 36.80
N ALA A 183 22.01 5.19 37.43
CA ALA A 183 22.85 6.16 36.76
C ALA A 183 24.08 5.55 36.10
N LEU A 184 24.75 4.56 36.75
CA LEU A 184 25.86 3.82 36.16
C LEU A 184 25.42 3.03 34.93
N LEU A 185 24.31 2.30 35.00
CA LEU A 185 23.79 1.48 33.93
C LEU A 185 23.31 2.34 32.77
N GLU A 186 22.60 3.43 33.01
CA GLU A 186 22.19 4.37 31.97
C GLU A 186 23.39 4.91 31.20
N LYS A 187 24.46 5.34 31.90
CA LYS A 187 25.69 5.82 31.27
C LYS A 187 26.34 4.76 30.39
N ASP A 188 26.46 3.52 30.88
CA ASP A 188 27.10 2.44 30.15
C ASP A 188 26.30 2.01 28.90
N PHE A 189 24.97 1.96 29.00
CA PHE A 189 24.13 1.60 27.88
C PHE A 189 23.96 2.73 26.87
N LEU A 190 24.01 3.98 27.26
CA LEU A 190 24.04 5.10 26.30
C LEU A 190 25.33 5.05 25.49
N ALA A 191 26.48 4.82 26.15
CA ALA A 191 27.76 4.65 25.45
C ALA A 191 27.77 3.41 24.51
N LEU A 192 27.12 2.32 24.91
CA LEU A 192 26.95 1.14 24.10
C LEU A 192 26.07 1.43 22.87
N LEU A 193 24.93 2.11 23.07
CA LEU A 193 24.03 2.52 21.98
C LEU A 193 24.74 3.48 21.01
N ASP A 194 25.54 4.43 21.53
CA ASP A 194 26.31 5.36 20.70
C ASP A 194 27.39 4.63 19.88
N SER A 195 27.97 3.56 20.44
CA SER A 195 28.98 2.74 19.75
C SER A 195 28.41 1.83 18.68
N LEU A 196 27.30 1.13 19.00
CA LEU A 196 26.71 0.13 18.11
C LEU A 196 25.69 0.72 17.14
N TYR A 197 25.00 1.77 17.58
CA TYR A 197 23.89 2.42 16.86
C TYR A 197 24.03 3.94 17.02
N PRO A 198 25.06 4.57 16.42
CA PRO A 198 25.28 6.01 16.55
C PRO A 198 24.03 6.78 16.11
N GLN A 199 23.84 7.98 16.70
CA GLN A 199 22.81 8.91 16.28
C GLN A 199 23.12 9.40 14.86
N GLY A 200 22.68 8.67 13.89
CA GLY A 200 22.67 8.99 12.48
C GLY A 200 21.55 8.14 11.92
N ASP A 201 20.57 8.77 11.29
CA ASP A 201 19.45 8.03 10.69
C ASP A 201 20.00 7.05 9.66
N LEU A 202 19.80 5.75 9.92
CA LEU A 202 19.82 4.83 8.81
C LEU A 202 18.70 5.27 7.87
N SER A 203 19.02 5.48 6.62
CA SER A 203 18.03 5.75 5.59
C SER A 203 16.98 4.62 5.56
N ALA A 204 15.80 4.92 5.05
CA ALA A 204 14.75 3.89 4.89
C ALA A 204 15.28 2.69 4.10
N VAL A 205 16.11 2.92 3.08
CA VAL A 205 16.78 1.91 2.24
C VAL A 205 17.73 1.02 3.04
N GLU A 206 18.57 1.61 3.92
CA GLU A 206 19.48 0.81 4.75
C GLU A 206 18.73 -0.07 5.74
N ARG A 207 17.63 0.43 6.32
CA ARG A 207 16.73 -0.38 7.18
C ARG A 207 16.13 -1.55 6.42
N GLU A 208 15.67 -1.33 5.21
CA GLU A 208 15.08 -2.35 4.37
C GLU A 208 16.12 -3.38 3.94
N ARG A 209 17.30 -2.96 3.51
CA ARG A 209 18.42 -3.87 3.19
C ARG A 209 18.79 -4.80 4.34
N LEU A 210 18.83 -4.29 5.56
CA LEU A 210 19.10 -5.10 6.74
C LEU A 210 18.00 -6.13 7.03
N SER A 211 16.74 -5.72 6.83
CA SER A 211 15.57 -6.61 6.94
C SER A 211 15.63 -7.74 5.91
N GLU A 212 15.89 -7.40 4.65
CA GLU A 212 15.99 -8.37 3.55
C GLU A 212 17.19 -9.31 3.72
N LYS A 213 18.31 -8.81 4.20
CA LYS A 213 19.47 -9.65 4.53
C LYS A 213 19.14 -10.68 5.61
N SER A 214 18.49 -10.25 6.69
CA SER A 214 18.04 -11.15 7.76
C SER A 214 17.06 -12.23 7.23
N ARG A 215 16.17 -11.83 6.31
CA ARG A 215 15.26 -12.76 5.65
C ARG A 215 16.00 -13.80 4.80
N LEU A 216 16.92 -13.37 3.97
CA LEU A 216 17.74 -14.29 3.15
C LEU A 216 18.50 -15.28 4.02
N GLU A 217 19.11 -14.84 5.12
CA GLU A 217 19.80 -15.69 6.08
C GLU A 217 18.85 -16.75 6.68
N SER A 218 17.65 -16.35 7.08
CA SER A 218 16.59 -17.28 7.58
C SER A 218 16.18 -18.33 6.54
N LEU A 219 16.05 -17.94 5.27
CA LEU A 219 15.67 -18.86 4.18
C LEU A 219 16.81 -19.83 3.81
N ARG A 220 18.05 -19.50 4.14
CA ARG A 220 19.25 -20.30 3.87
C ARG A 220 19.58 -21.33 4.95
N GLU A 221 18.96 -21.22 6.12
CA GLU A 221 19.34 -21.97 7.31
C GLU A 221 19.32 -23.48 7.09
N ILE A 222 18.30 -24.01 6.39
CA ILE A 222 18.22 -25.44 6.03
C ILE A 222 17.51 -25.59 4.67
N TYR A 223 18.26 -26.04 3.68
CA TYR A 223 17.74 -26.29 2.34
C TYR A 223 18.41 -27.52 1.71
N LEU A 224 17.63 -28.40 1.09
CA LEU A 224 18.15 -29.53 0.34
C LEU A 224 18.12 -29.18 -1.16
N PRO A 225 19.28 -28.88 -1.79
CA PRO A 225 19.35 -28.46 -3.18
C PRO A 225 18.71 -29.45 -4.16
N ASN A 226 18.10 -28.90 -5.21
CA ASN A 226 17.70 -29.67 -6.40
C ASN A 226 18.52 -29.20 -7.59
N PRO A 227 19.41 -30.05 -8.11
CA PRO A 227 20.27 -29.69 -9.25
C PRO A 227 19.46 -29.24 -10.48
N ASP A 228 18.32 -29.88 -10.77
CA ASP A 228 17.51 -29.56 -11.94
C ASP A 228 16.91 -28.14 -11.84
N HIS A 229 16.49 -27.76 -10.64
CA HIS A 229 15.97 -26.40 -10.41
C HIS A 229 17.08 -25.35 -10.51
N TYR A 230 18.29 -25.64 -9.99
CA TYR A 230 19.44 -24.77 -10.12
C TYR A 230 19.86 -24.60 -11.57
N ASN A 231 19.96 -25.68 -12.34
CA ASN A 231 20.27 -25.65 -13.77
C ASN A 231 19.28 -24.75 -14.53
N ARG A 232 17.98 -24.84 -14.24
CA ARG A 232 16.96 -23.98 -14.88
C ARG A 232 17.15 -22.50 -14.56
N LEU A 233 17.52 -22.15 -13.32
CA LEU A 233 17.82 -20.78 -12.91
C LEU A 233 19.14 -20.27 -13.53
N ASP A 234 20.15 -21.14 -13.64
CA ASP A 234 21.44 -20.84 -14.29
C ASP A 234 21.26 -20.64 -15.80
N ASP A 235 20.46 -21.51 -16.47
CA ASP A 235 20.13 -21.37 -17.88
C ASP A 235 19.42 -20.04 -18.16
N PHE A 236 18.47 -19.65 -17.29
CA PHE A 236 17.84 -18.34 -17.36
C PHE A 236 18.84 -17.21 -17.15
N LEU A 237 19.71 -17.31 -16.12
CA LEU A 237 20.68 -16.25 -15.81
C LEU A 237 21.63 -15.98 -16.98
N HIS A 238 22.08 -17.01 -17.70
CA HIS A 238 23.00 -16.91 -18.83
C HIS A 238 22.30 -16.82 -20.20
N GLY A 239 20.98 -17.09 -20.25
CA GLY A 239 20.17 -17.06 -21.45
C GLY A 239 19.69 -15.65 -21.84
N ASN A 240 18.88 -15.57 -22.91
CA ASN A 240 18.33 -14.32 -23.43
C ASN A 240 17.03 -13.89 -22.71
N GLY A 241 16.41 -14.77 -21.90
CA GLY A 241 15.24 -14.46 -21.09
C GLY A 241 15.53 -13.32 -20.10
N ARG A 242 14.56 -12.45 -19.91
CA ARG A 242 14.70 -11.30 -19.01
C ARG A 242 13.87 -11.42 -17.73
N GLU A 243 12.84 -12.25 -17.75
CA GLU A 243 11.94 -12.45 -16.63
C GLU A 243 11.71 -13.95 -16.42
N PHE A 244 11.66 -14.36 -15.14
CA PHE A 244 11.50 -15.74 -14.73
C PHE A 244 10.55 -15.83 -13.54
N VAL A 245 9.71 -16.86 -13.48
CA VAL A 245 8.83 -17.08 -12.34
C VAL A 245 9.00 -18.48 -11.75
N VAL A 246 9.20 -18.52 -10.45
CA VAL A 246 9.11 -19.75 -9.64
C VAL A 246 7.75 -19.76 -8.97
N TYR A 247 6.89 -20.70 -9.33
CA TYR A 247 5.54 -20.79 -8.79
C TYR A 247 5.20 -22.19 -8.26
N GLY A 248 4.20 -22.25 -7.43
CA GLY A 248 3.77 -23.48 -6.76
C GLY A 248 2.91 -23.13 -5.55
N GLU A 249 2.29 -24.09 -4.89
CA GLU A 249 1.50 -23.85 -3.70
C GLU A 249 2.28 -23.14 -2.59
N SER A 250 1.55 -22.49 -1.67
CA SER A 250 2.17 -21.86 -0.51
C SER A 250 2.90 -22.90 0.34
N GLY A 251 4.16 -22.63 0.73
CA GLY A 251 4.96 -23.51 1.57
C GLY A 251 5.82 -24.53 0.82
N MET A 252 5.82 -24.54 -0.53
CA MET A 252 6.63 -25.48 -1.33
C MET A 252 8.14 -25.18 -1.35
N GLY A 253 8.58 -24.09 -0.75
CA GLY A 253 10.00 -23.74 -0.67
C GLY A 253 10.51 -22.84 -1.81
N LYS A 254 9.64 -22.11 -2.52
CA LYS A 254 9.99 -21.17 -3.60
C LYS A 254 11.04 -20.14 -3.16
N SER A 255 10.76 -19.42 -2.08
CA SER A 255 11.67 -18.43 -1.49
C SER A 255 13.01 -19.04 -1.06
N ALA A 256 12.98 -20.23 -0.46
CA ALA A 256 14.19 -20.93 -0.04
C ALA A 256 15.03 -21.39 -1.25
N LEU A 257 14.39 -21.86 -2.33
CA LEU A 257 15.10 -22.20 -3.57
C LEU A 257 15.88 -20.99 -4.09
N VAL A 258 15.19 -19.86 -4.29
CA VAL A 258 15.81 -18.65 -4.85
C VAL A 258 16.90 -18.11 -3.92
N ALA A 259 16.63 -18.02 -2.60
CA ALA A 259 17.58 -17.53 -1.60
C ALA A 259 18.88 -18.35 -1.54
N ASN A 260 18.77 -19.69 -1.68
CA ASN A 260 19.93 -20.57 -1.66
C ASN A 260 20.68 -20.55 -2.99
N TRP A 261 19.96 -20.50 -4.12
CA TRP A 261 20.58 -20.38 -5.44
C TRP A 261 21.34 -19.05 -5.58
N LEU A 262 20.86 -17.95 -5.01
CA LEU A 262 21.56 -16.67 -5.00
C LEU A 262 22.96 -16.72 -4.37
N GLN A 263 23.28 -17.74 -3.57
CA GLN A 263 24.65 -17.93 -3.04
C GLN A 263 25.64 -18.48 -4.09
N THR A 264 25.12 -19.03 -5.16
CA THR A 264 25.96 -19.62 -6.24
C THR A 264 26.29 -18.60 -7.33
N ILE A 265 25.64 -17.42 -7.30
CA ILE A 265 25.82 -16.38 -8.32
C ILE A 265 27.13 -15.64 -8.07
N SER A 266 27.83 -15.32 -9.16
CA SER A 266 29.04 -14.49 -9.15
C SER A 266 28.78 -13.09 -8.61
N ASP A 267 29.76 -12.51 -7.89
CA ASP A 267 29.74 -11.12 -7.40
C ASP A 267 29.63 -10.06 -8.54
N SER A 268 29.68 -10.50 -9.80
CA SER A 268 29.48 -9.62 -10.97
C SER A 268 28.06 -9.10 -11.12
N TYR A 269 27.06 -9.74 -10.52
CA TYR A 269 25.66 -9.29 -10.54
C TYR A 269 25.33 -8.40 -9.33
N ARG A 270 24.77 -7.22 -9.60
CA ARG A 270 24.13 -6.42 -8.54
C ARG A 270 22.76 -7.04 -8.24
N VAL A 271 22.65 -7.74 -7.12
CA VAL A 271 21.39 -8.40 -6.69
C VAL A 271 20.60 -7.49 -5.77
N VAL A 272 19.34 -7.21 -6.14
CA VAL A 272 18.35 -6.55 -5.29
C VAL A 272 17.26 -7.55 -4.96
N PHE A 273 17.08 -7.87 -3.69
CA PHE A 273 16.07 -8.80 -3.19
C PHE A 273 15.00 -8.07 -2.41
N ARG A 274 13.73 -8.36 -2.70
CA ARG A 274 12.56 -7.83 -1.97
C ARG A 274 11.59 -8.94 -1.62
N SER A 275 11.34 -9.08 -0.32
CA SER A 275 10.37 -10.03 0.22
C SER A 275 9.05 -9.30 0.51
N ILE A 276 8.01 -9.63 -0.25
CA ILE A 276 6.74 -8.92 -0.22
C ILE A 276 5.80 -9.54 0.80
N GLY A 277 5.16 -8.72 1.63
CA GLY A 277 4.13 -9.15 2.57
C GLY A 277 4.61 -9.61 3.96
N LEU A 278 5.91 -9.56 4.26
CA LEU A 278 6.45 -9.98 5.57
C LEU A 278 6.10 -9.06 6.74
N ALA A 279 5.86 -7.79 6.47
CA ALA A 279 5.55 -6.78 7.49
C ALA A 279 4.12 -6.22 7.37
N GLY A 280 3.20 -7.00 6.80
CA GLY A 280 1.84 -6.58 6.47
C GLY A 280 1.60 -6.50 4.96
N VAL A 281 0.43 -6.03 4.55
CA VAL A 281 0.08 -5.88 3.13
C VAL A 281 1.00 -4.83 2.51
N ALA A 282 1.78 -5.24 1.53
CA ALA A 282 2.67 -4.34 0.79
C ALA A 282 1.89 -3.73 -0.39
N ASP A 283 1.88 -2.40 -0.48
CA ASP A 283 1.38 -1.69 -1.65
C ASP A 283 2.49 -1.56 -2.70
N SER A 284 2.10 -1.50 -3.96
CA SER A 284 3.03 -1.45 -5.09
C SER A 284 3.88 -0.18 -5.13
N GLU A 285 3.34 0.93 -4.66
CA GLU A 285 4.01 2.23 -4.69
C GLU A 285 5.20 2.25 -3.71
N SER A 286 5.00 1.77 -2.49
CA SER A 286 6.08 1.64 -1.49
C SER A 286 7.17 0.68 -1.95
N VAL A 287 6.80 -0.47 -2.55
CA VAL A 287 7.76 -1.45 -3.08
C VAL A 287 8.55 -0.85 -4.25
N ALA A 288 7.89 -0.18 -5.19
CA ALA A 288 8.52 0.46 -6.33
C ALA A 288 9.49 1.57 -5.89
N ALA A 289 9.05 2.47 -4.98
CA ALA A 289 9.88 3.55 -4.46
C ALA A 289 11.14 3.03 -3.77
N SER A 290 11.01 1.98 -2.96
CA SER A 290 12.13 1.34 -2.27
C SER A 290 13.15 0.72 -3.25
N ILE A 291 12.68 0.01 -4.28
CA ILE A 291 13.53 -0.57 -5.33
C ILE A 291 14.24 0.54 -6.09
N SER A 292 13.53 1.60 -6.47
CA SER A 292 14.08 2.70 -7.25
C SER A 292 15.13 3.49 -6.48
N GLU A 293 14.89 3.74 -5.18
CA GLU A 293 15.89 4.35 -4.29
C GLU A 293 17.15 3.50 -4.19
N GLU A 294 17.02 2.18 -4.01
CA GLU A 294 18.18 1.30 -3.91
C GLU A 294 19.00 1.20 -5.21
N LEU A 295 18.31 1.19 -6.36
CA LEU A 295 18.95 1.04 -7.66
C LEU A 295 19.55 2.36 -8.18
N SER A 296 18.86 3.48 -8.01
CA SER A 296 19.16 4.75 -8.66
C SER A 296 19.44 5.92 -7.73
N GLY A 297 19.10 5.81 -6.42
CA GLY A 297 19.11 6.90 -5.46
C GLY A 297 17.97 7.91 -5.66
N ASP A 298 16.93 7.54 -6.41
CA ASP A 298 15.79 8.42 -6.71
C ASP A 298 14.47 7.64 -6.65
N GLN A 299 13.67 7.88 -5.60
CA GLN A 299 12.36 7.24 -5.38
C GLN A 299 11.30 7.62 -6.42
N LYS A 300 11.51 8.70 -7.17
CA LYS A 300 10.56 9.20 -8.15
C LYS A 300 10.70 8.53 -9.51
N LEU A 301 11.83 7.88 -9.76
CA LEU A 301 12.02 7.11 -10.99
C LEU A 301 11.18 5.83 -10.96
N SER A 302 10.64 5.44 -12.10
CA SER A 302 10.03 4.13 -12.24
C SER A 302 11.05 3.01 -12.03
N VAL A 303 10.56 1.81 -11.66
CA VAL A 303 11.45 0.65 -11.43
C VAL A 303 12.21 0.30 -12.71
N GLY A 304 11.57 0.35 -13.87
CA GLY A 304 12.22 0.09 -15.17
C GLY A 304 13.31 1.11 -15.50
N ALA A 305 13.06 2.41 -15.26
CA ALA A 305 14.05 3.45 -15.46
C ALA A 305 15.25 3.29 -14.49
N SER A 306 14.98 2.91 -13.24
CA SER A 306 16.01 2.66 -12.22
C SER A 306 16.85 1.42 -12.55
N LEU A 307 16.20 0.35 -13.04
CA LEU A 307 16.89 -0.84 -13.55
C LEU A 307 17.77 -0.52 -14.76
N ALA A 308 17.27 0.29 -15.71
CA ALA A 308 18.03 0.69 -16.91
C ALA A 308 19.27 1.50 -16.53
N LYS A 309 19.13 2.44 -15.56
CA LYS A 309 20.26 3.22 -15.04
C LYS A 309 21.29 2.32 -14.37
N ALA A 310 20.89 1.44 -13.48
CA ALA A 310 21.79 0.52 -12.79
C ALA A 310 22.43 -0.50 -13.75
N ALA A 311 21.69 -0.97 -14.77
CA ALA A 311 22.22 -1.86 -15.80
C ALA A 311 23.29 -1.21 -16.68
N GLY A 312 23.34 0.11 -16.77
CA GLY A 312 24.43 0.85 -17.39
C GLY A 312 25.77 0.76 -16.63
N GLU A 313 25.73 0.43 -15.34
CA GLU A 313 26.91 0.27 -14.46
C GLU A 313 27.37 -1.21 -14.38
N GLY A 314 26.50 -2.17 -14.68
CA GLY A 314 26.77 -3.60 -14.66
C GLY A 314 25.47 -4.43 -14.63
N PRO A 315 25.57 -5.77 -14.77
CA PRO A 315 24.38 -6.62 -14.80
C PRO A 315 23.61 -6.60 -13.49
N VAL A 316 22.27 -6.44 -13.57
CA VAL A 316 21.36 -6.33 -12.41
C VAL A 316 20.41 -7.53 -12.38
N LEU A 317 20.22 -8.10 -11.19
CA LEU A 317 19.20 -9.10 -10.90
C LEU A 317 18.26 -8.59 -9.81
N LEU A 318 17.02 -8.34 -10.17
CA LEU A 318 15.93 -8.03 -9.23
C LEU A 318 15.18 -9.32 -8.86
N VAL A 319 15.00 -9.59 -7.59
CA VAL A 319 14.20 -10.71 -7.08
C VAL A 319 13.04 -10.18 -6.27
N LEU A 320 11.83 -10.52 -6.69
CA LEU A 320 10.57 -10.17 -6.03
C LEU A 320 9.96 -11.44 -5.43
N ASP A 321 10.17 -11.63 -4.13
CA ASP A 321 9.74 -12.84 -3.42
C ASP A 321 8.35 -12.66 -2.81
N GLY A 322 7.40 -13.55 -3.18
CA GLY A 322 6.05 -13.57 -2.65
C GLY A 322 5.14 -12.47 -3.21
N VAL A 323 5.18 -12.24 -4.53
CA VAL A 323 4.38 -11.19 -5.19
C VAL A 323 2.86 -11.38 -5.04
N ASP A 324 2.41 -12.58 -4.69
CA ASP A 324 1.02 -12.89 -4.30
C ASP A 324 0.58 -12.23 -2.99
N ASN A 325 1.50 -11.71 -2.17
CA ASN A 325 1.21 -10.96 -0.94
C ASN A 325 1.05 -9.45 -1.16
N LEU A 326 1.09 -8.98 -2.41
CA LEU A 326 0.75 -7.60 -2.74
C LEU A 326 -0.72 -7.29 -2.44
N SER A 327 -1.03 -6.02 -2.21
CA SER A 327 -2.38 -5.54 -1.91
C SER A 327 -3.36 -5.85 -3.05
N GLU A 328 -4.60 -6.18 -2.70
CA GLU A 328 -5.70 -6.30 -3.66
C GLU A 328 -6.34 -4.95 -3.98
N ASP A 329 -6.18 -3.98 -3.06
CA ASP A 329 -6.90 -2.71 -3.10
C ASP A 329 -6.44 -1.75 -4.24
N ASP A 330 -5.22 -1.96 -4.80
CA ASP A 330 -4.58 -1.08 -5.77
C ASP A 330 -4.16 -1.79 -7.08
N ASN A 331 -4.69 -2.98 -7.34
CA ASN A 331 -4.27 -3.85 -8.45
C ASN A 331 -2.76 -4.19 -8.49
N SER A 332 -2.06 -4.07 -7.36
CA SER A 332 -0.63 -4.36 -7.22
C SER A 332 -0.26 -5.77 -7.67
N LYS A 333 -1.17 -6.75 -7.47
CA LYS A 333 -0.99 -8.15 -7.86
C LYS A 333 -0.82 -8.35 -9.36
N ARG A 334 -1.29 -7.42 -10.17
CA ARG A 334 -1.13 -7.49 -11.63
C ARG A 334 0.23 -7.00 -12.12
N LEU A 335 1.14 -6.61 -11.21
CA LEU A 335 2.54 -6.21 -11.44
C LEU A 335 2.75 -5.11 -12.51
N ARG A 336 1.81 -4.20 -12.62
CA ARG A 336 1.78 -3.19 -13.68
C ARG A 336 2.55 -1.93 -13.33
N TRP A 337 2.82 -1.75 -12.04
CA TRP A 337 3.78 -0.79 -11.50
C TRP A 337 5.24 -1.13 -11.87
N LEU A 338 5.46 -2.33 -12.44
CA LEU A 338 6.77 -2.86 -12.79
C LEU A 338 6.86 -3.00 -14.32
N GLU A 339 7.66 -2.19 -14.97
CA GLU A 339 7.96 -2.31 -16.39
C GLU A 339 8.72 -3.61 -16.67
N LYS A 340 8.71 -4.07 -17.94
CA LYS A 340 9.53 -5.22 -18.35
C LYS A 340 11.01 -4.93 -18.11
N ALA A 341 11.74 -5.97 -17.73
CA ALA A 341 13.17 -5.86 -17.48
C ALA A 341 13.92 -5.27 -18.70
N PRO A 342 14.60 -4.13 -18.55
CA PRO A 342 15.39 -3.55 -19.62
C PRO A 342 16.63 -4.40 -19.97
N ALA A 343 17.32 -4.07 -21.06
CA ALA A 343 18.56 -4.75 -21.43
C ALA A 343 19.61 -4.60 -20.32
N GLY A 344 20.34 -5.69 -20.02
CA GLY A 344 21.32 -5.71 -18.91
C GLY A 344 20.73 -5.99 -17.53
N SER A 345 19.39 -6.12 -17.43
CA SER A 345 18.73 -6.52 -16.19
C SER A 345 17.88 -7.78 -16.35
N LYS A 346 17.67 -8.48 -15.24
CA LYS A 346 16.79 -9.65 -15.14
C LYS A 346 15.91 -9.56 -13.91
N ILE A 347 14.70 -10.14 -13.98
CA ILE A 347 13.75 -10.18 -12.86
C ILE A 347 13.33 -11.61 -12.58
N ILE A 348 13.37 -12.01 -11.31
CA ILE A 348 12.82 -13.29 -10.85
C ILE A 348 11.66 -13.02 -9.90
N PHE A 349 10.54 -13.66 -10.15
CA PHE A 349 9.33 -13.64 -9.32
C PHE A 349 9.15 -14.94 -8.56
N THR A 350 8.62 -14.89 -7.34
CA THR A 350 8.00 -16.06 -6.72
C THR A 350 6.54 -15.78 -6.41
N THR A 351 5.64 -16.73 -6.72
CA THR A 351 4.19 -16.58 -6.52
C THR A 351 3.49 -17.94 -6.30
N THR A 352 2.20 -17.92 -5.95
CA THR A 352 1.37 -19.11 -5.83
C THR A 352 0.71 -19.54 -7.14
N ASN A 353 0.15 -20.77 -7.21
CA ASN A 353 -0.42 -21.35 -8.44
C ASN A 353 -1.73 -20.71 -8.91
N ALA A 354 -2.54 -20.23 -7.97
CA ALA A 354 -3.94 -19.86 -8.23
C ALA A 354 -4.15 -18.34 -8.20
N ASP A 355 -3.08 -17.56 -8.35
CA ASP A 355 -3.16 -16.13 -8.18
C ASP A 355 -3.27 -15.41 -9.54
N GLU A 356 -4.02 -14.33 -9.53
CA GLU A 356 -4.09 -13.31 -10.55
C GLU A 356 -2.69 -12.81 -10.97
N THR A 357 -1.76 -12.80 -10.01
CA THR A 357 -0.34 -12.43 -10.19
C THR A 357 0.38 -13.37 -11.16
N LEU A 358 0.16 -14.69 -11.08
CA LEU A 358 0.77 -15.64 -12.02
C LEU A 358 0.25 -15.41 -13.45
N ALA A 359 -1.06 -15.13 -13.59
CA ALA A 359 -1.63 -14.79 -14.89
C ALA A 359 -1.00 -13.50 -15.46
N ALA A 360 -0.77 -12.49 -14.62
CA ALA A 360 -0.10 -11.26 -15.01
C ALA A 360 1.36 -11.49 -15.45
N ILE A 361 2.10 -12.33 -14.73
CA ILE A 361 3.49 -12.68 -15.08
C ILE A 361 3.54 -13.44 -16.43
N ARG A 362 2.58 -14.33 -16.69
CA ARG A 362 2.48 -15.05 -17.98
C ARG A 362 2.28 -14.11 -19.16
N LEU A 363 1.48 -13.05 -19.00
CA LEU A 363 1.32 -12.01 -20.02
C LEU A 363 2.62 -11.27 -20.34
N ARG A 364 3.59 -11.30 -19.42
CA ARG A 364 4.93 -10.69 -19.62
C ARG A 364 5.89 -11.61 -20.38
N SER A 365 5.48 -12.84 -20.69
CA SER A 365 6.30 -13.87 -21.35
C SER A 365 7.52 -14.29 -20.52
N ALA A 366 7.36 -14.36 -19.20
CA ALA A 366 8.39 -14.88 -18.30
C ALA A 366 8.59 -16.39 -18.48
N GLU A 367 9.84 -16.84 -18.34
CA GLU A 367 10.14 -18.25 -18.24
C GLU A 367 9.63 -18.82 -16.92
N GLU A 368 9.18 -20.10 -16.89
CA GLU A 368 8.45 -20.67 -15.75
C GLU A 368 9.17 -21.87 -15.16
N LEU A 369 9.18 -21.94 -13.82
CA LEU A 369 9.55 -23.10 -13.05
C LEU A 369 8.44 -23.43 -12.05
N HIS A 370 7.72 -24.53 -12.28
CA HIS A 370 6.73 -25.04 -11.34
C HIS A 370 7.40 -25.91 -10.27
N LEU A 371 7.16 -25.58 -8.98
CA LEU A 371 7.58 -26.42 -7.88
C LEU A 371 6.46 -27.41 -7.52
N GLU A 372 6.71 -28.66 -7.79
CA GLU A 372 5.81 -29.76 -7.46
C GLU A 372 5.90 -30.14 -5.97
N PRO A 373 4.86 -30.76 -5.41
CA PRO A 373 4.87 -31.35 -4.08
C PRO A 373 6.04 -32.33 -3.90
N LEU A 374 6.61 -32.36 -2.68
CA LEU A 374 7.74 -33.23 -2.39
C LEU A 374 7.36 -34.70 -2.57
N GLY A 375 8.09 -35.43 -3.41
CA GLY A 375 7.98 -36.90 -3.56
C GLY A 375 8.47 -37.64 -2.33
N PRO A 376 8.03 -38.91 -2.10
CA PRO A 376 8.32 -39.69 -0.88
C PRO A 376 9.81 -39.80 -0.54
N ASP A 377 10.66 -40.06 -1.52
CA ASP A 377 12.10 -40.20 -1.29
C ASP A 377 12.74 -38.84 -0.88
N ARG A 378 12.27 -37.74 -1.49
CA ARG A 378 12.75 -36.43 -1.15
C ARG A 378 12.32 -36.03 0.25
N ARG A 379 11.10 -36.43 0.68
CA ARG A 379 10.61 -36.24 2.05
C ARG A 379 11.52 -36.94 3.07
N ARG A 380 11.87 -38.23 2.81
CA ARG A 380 12.79 -39.01 3.68
C ARG A 380 14.15 -38.37 3.78
N ASN A 381 14.71 -37.93 2.65
CA ASN A 381 15.99 -37.27 2.60
C ASN A 381 15.98 -35.95 3.39
N LEU A 382 14.91 -35.15 3.25
CA LEU A 382 14.74 -33.89 3.98
C LEU A 382 14.60 -34.13 5.50
N ILE A 383 13.81 -35.12 5.93
CA ILE A 383 13.66 -35.50 7.34
C ILE A 383 15.03 -35.84 7.94
N ASN A 384 15.78 -36.72 7.27
CA ASN A 384 17.07 -37.18 7.75
C ASN A 384 18.10 -36.05 7.77
N TYR A 385 18.18 -35.27 6.70
CA TYR A 385 19.09 -34.12 6.60
C TYR A 385 18.79 -33.07 7.68
N TYR A 386 17.50 -32.75 7.85
CA TYR A 386 17.06 -31.74 8.83
C TYR A 386 17.41 -32.16 10.26
N LEU A 387 17.01 -33.36 10.66
CA LEU A 387 17.24 -33.85 12.03
C LEU A 387 18.73 -34.10 12.34
N SER A 388 19.50 -34.54 11.34
CA SER A 388 20.95 -34.76 11.52
C SER A 388 21.71 -33.46 11.77
N SER A 389 21.24 -32.31 11.23
CA SER A 389 21.84 -31.00 11.51
C SER A 389 21.72 -30.63 12.99
N TYR A 390 20.76 -31.19 13.70
CA TYR A 390 20.56 -31.03 15.14
C TYR A 390 21.03 -32.24 15.97
N GLY A 391 21.79 -33.15 15.37
CA GLY A 391 22.28 -34.34 16.05
C GLY A 391 21.18 -35.35 16.43
N LYS A 392 19.96 -35.26 15.85
CA LYS A 392 18.83 -36.16 16.15
C LYS A 392 18.52 -37.11 15.00
N LYS A 393 17.93 -38.26 15.33
CA LYS A 393 17.51 -39.27 14.36
C LYS A 393 16.16 -39.89 14.78
N LEU A 394 15.32 -40.16 13.80
CA LEU A 394 14.10 -40.99 13.98
C LEU A 394 14.39 -42.43 13.60
N THR A 395 13.56 -43.36 14.08
CA THR A 395 13.54 -44.71 13.59
C THR A 395 13.06 -44.77 12.13
N PRO A 396 13.43 -45.77 11.34
CA PRO A 396 12.93 -45.93 9.96
C PRO A 396 11.42 -45.92 9.88
N GLN A 397 10.74 -46.54 10.84
CA GLN A 397 9.27 -46.59 10.92
C GLN A 397 8.65 -45.22 11.18
N GLN A 398 9.22 -44.40 12.08
CA GLN A 398 8.78 -43.05 12.33
C GLN A 398 9.00 -42.17 11.10
N THR A 399 10.16 -42.30 10.45
CA THR A 399 10.50 -41.58 9.22
C THR A 399 9.52 -41.89 8.09
N ASP A 400 9.17 -43.18 7.90
CA ASP A 400 8.21 -43.62 6.88
C ASP A 400 6.79 -43.13 7.18
N ARG A 401 6.35 -43.14 8.44
CA ARG A 401 5.04 -42.61 8.84
C ARG A 401 4.92 -41.13 8.50
N ILE A 402 5.94 -40.35 8.83
CA ILE A 402 5.98 -38.90 8.52
C ILE A 402 6.07 -38.69 7.02
N ALA A 403 6.93 -39.42 6.29
CA ALA A 403 7.09 -39.25 4.85
C ALA A 403 5.81 -39.63 4.06
N ASN A 404 4.98 -40.52 4.59
CA ASN A 404 3.71 -40.93 3.98
C ASN A 404 2.52 -40.05 4.40
N TRP A 405 2.69 -39.13 5.32
CA TRP A 405 1.67 -38.15 5.69
C TRP A 405 1.46 -37.14 4.55
N ASP A 406 0.20 -36.82 4.22
CA ASP A 406 -0.14 -35.94 3.12
C ASP A 406 0.49 -34.53 3.28
N GLY A 407 0.47 -34.00 4.52
CA GLY A 407 1.10 -32.73 4.85
C GLY A 407 2.61 -32.70 4.60
N ALA A 408 3.29 -33.84 4.61
CA ALA A 408 4.72 -33.92 4.29
C ALA A 408 5.04 -33.62 2.82
N SER A 409 4.03 -33.57 1.95
CA SER A 409 4.17 -33.12 0.56
C SER A 409 4.52 -31.63 0.47
N ASN A 410 4.14 -30.85 1.49
CA ASN A 410 4.46 -29.43 1.62
C ASN A 410 5.72 -29.26 2.49
N ALA A 411 6.75 -28.65 1.91
CA ALA A 411 8.06 -28.50 2.57
C ALA A 411 7.97 -27.72 3.89
N ASN A 412 7.09 -26.72 3.95
CA ASN A 412 6.92 -25.90 5.14
C ASN A 412 6.16 -26.62 6.26
N GLU A 413 5.14 -27.40 5.92
CA GLU A 413 4.42 -28.22 6.91
C GLU A 413 5.33 -29.33 7.47
N LEU A 414 6.11 -29.98 6.60
CA LEU A 414 7.09 -30.95 7.01
C LEU A 414 8.15 -30.33 7.94
N LYS A 415 8.72 -29.17 7.57
CA LYS A 415 9.68 -28.44 8.42
C LYS A 415 9.04 -28.09 9.77
N THR A 416 7.82 -27.57 9.75
CA THR A 416 7.09 -27.18 10.96
C THR A 416 6.86 -28.38 11.88
N LEU A 417 6.48 -29.53 11.34
CA LEU A 417 6.37 -30.77 12.12
C LEU A 417 7.71 -31.17 12.75
N LEU A 418 8.80 -31.12 11.95
CA LEU A 418 10.13 -31.45 12.46
C LEU A 418 10.60 -30.48 13.54
N ASP A 419 10.26 -29.20 13.44
CA ASP A 419 10.50 -28.18 14.47
C ASP A 419 9.79 -28.51 15.79
N GLU A 420 8.53 -28.96 15.69
CA GLU A 420 7.77 -29.41 16.87
C GLU A 420 8.39 -30.66 17.51
N LEU A 421 8.82 -31.62 16.69
CA LEU A 421 9.51 -32.83 17.19
C LEU A 421 10.87 -32.49 17.83
N LEU A 422 11.59 -31.52 17.27
CA LEU A 422 12.86 -31.05 17.85
C LEU A 422 12.68 -30.33 19.20
N ALA A 423 11.58 -29.60 19.35
CA ALA A 423 11.25 -28.94 20.62
C ALA A 423 10.79 -29.90 21.71
N PHE A 424 10.40 -31.14 21.34
CA PHE A 424 9.89 -32.14 22.27
C PHE A 424 11.04 -32.93 22.93
N GLY A 425 11.12 -32.87 24.24
CA GLY A 425 12.24 -33.43 25.02
C GLY A 425 12.06 -34.88 25.51
N VAL A 426 10.92 -35.54 25.27
CA VAL A 426 10.59 -36.84 25.90
C VAL A 426 10.47 -37.94 24.83
N PHE A 427 11.53 -38.69 24.64
CA PHE A 427 11.62 -39.73 23.59
C PHE A 427 10.51 -40.78 23.67
N ASP A 428 10.15 -41.24 24.86
CA ASP A 428 9.13 -42.30 25.08
C ASP A 428 7.70 -41.89 24.67
N GLN A 429 7.45 -40.58 24.49
CA GLN A 429 6.15 -40.04 24.07
C GLN A 429 6.17 -39.51 22.62
N LEU A 430 7.28 -39.66 21.92
CA LEU A 430 7.46 -39.10 20.57
C LEU A 430 6.45 -39.69 19.58
N ASP A 431 6.15 -40.99 19.66
CA ASP A 431 5.16 -41.65 18.80
C ASP A 431 3.75 -41.07 18.98
N HIS A 432 3.35 -40.77 20.20
CA HIS A 432 2.06 -40.13 20.47
C HIS A 432 2.01 -38.71 19.89
N LEU A 433 3.10 -37.96 19.98
CA LEU A 433 3.17 -36.62 19.39
C LEU A 433 3.12 -36.67 17.88
N ILE A 434 3.83 -37.62 17.25
CA ILE A 434 3.77 -37.85 15.81
C ILE A 434 2.32 -38.16 15.42
N ASP A 435 1.65 -39.13 16.08
CA ASP A 435 0.27 -39.48 15.79
C ASP A 435 -0.70 -38.31 15.97
N TYR A 436 -0.50 -37.49 16.98
CA TYR A 436 -1.31 -36.32 17.24
C TYR A 436 -1.26 -35.34 16.03
N TYR A 437 -0.07 -35.04 15.48
CA TYR A 437 0.04 -34.13 14.35
C TYR A 437 -0.37 -34.79 13.03
N LEU A 438 0.00 -36.06 12.78
CA LEU A 438 -0.32 -36.75 11.54
C LEU A 438 -1.82 -37.02 11.37
N SER A 439 -2.59 -37.09 12.46
CA SER A 439 -4.06 -37.23 12.42
C SER A 439 -4.80 -35.90 12.11
N SER A 440 -4.09 -34.84 11.76
CA SER A 440 -4.72 -33.59 11.28
C SER A 440 -5.46 -33.81 9.96
N ARG A 441 -6.66 -33.21 9.84
CA ARG A 441 -7.54 -33.38 8.67
C ARG A 441 -7.04 -32.62 7.44
N ASP A 442 -6.45 -31.45 7.68
CA ASP A 442 -5.93 -30.56 6.68
C ASP A 442 -4.84 -29.64 7.28
N SER A 443 -4.25 -28.80 6.45
CA SER A 443 -3.23 -27.83 6.84
C SER A 443 -3.69 -26.90 7.97
N ARG A 444 -4.96 -26.45 7.97
CA ARG A 444 -5.51 -25.55 9.00
C ARG A 444 -5.62 -26.27 10.35
N ASP A 445 -6.12 -27.50 10.35
CA ASP A 445 -6.21 -28.32 11.58
C ASP A 445 -4.81 -28.61 12.13
N PHE A 446 -3.82 -28.83 11.28
CA PHE A 446 -2.42 -29.02 11.67
C PHE A 446 -1.88 -27.80 12.45
N TYR A 447 -2.00 -26.60 11.89
CA TYR A 447 -1.51 -25.39 12.56
C TYR A 447 -2.31 -25.04 13.82
N ARG A 448 -3.62 -25.29 13.85
CA ARG A 448 -4.43 -25.17 15.07
C ARG A 448 -3.99 -26.13 16.16
N ARG A 449 -3.59 -27.34 15.83
CA ARG A 449 -3.05 -28.28 16.80
C ARG A 449 -1.75 -27.80 17.41
N ILE A 450 -0.89 -27.16 16.64
CA ILE A 450 0.33 -26.53 17.16
C ILE A 450 -0.03 -25.47 18.19
N ILE A 451 -0.94 -24.54 17.86
CA ILE A 451 -1.39 -23.49 18.78
C ILE A 451 -1.93 -24.11 20.08
N ARG A 452 -2.86 -25.09 19.98
CA ARG A 452 -3.48 -25.76 21.13
C ARG A 452 -2.50 -26.58 21.95
N SER A 453 -1.46 -27.15 21.32
CA SER A 453 -0.38 -27.81 22.05
C SER A 453 0.33 -26.82 22.96
N LYS A 454 0.68 -25.63 22.44
CA LYS A 454 1.33 -24.59 23.24
C LYS A 454 0.45 -24.05 24.36
N GLU A 455 -0.86 -23.93 24.16
CA GLU A 455 -1.81 -23.57 25.23
C GLU A 455 -1.89 -24.59 26.37
N LYS A 456 -1.60 -25.87 26.06
CA LYS A 456 -1.53 -26.92 27.08
C LYS A 456 -0.19 -26.96 27.80
N ASP A 457 0.90 -26.67 27.08
CA ASP A 457 2.26 -26.82 27.59
C ASP A 457 2.71 -25.60 28.40
N PHE A 458 2.10 -24.42 28.13
CA PHE A 458 2.44 -23.14 28.75
C PHE A 458 1.21 -22.49 29.40
N ASP A 459 1.43 -21.34 30.07
CA ASP A 459 0.30 -20.57 30.58
C ASP A 459 -0.63 -20.13 29.45
N SER A 460 -1.80 -20.77 29.37
CA SER A 460 -2.78 -20.56 28.30
C SER A 460 -3.12 -19.09 28.08
N LYS A 461 -3.23 -18.30 29.14
CA LYS A 461 -3.55 -16.85 29.04
C LYS A 461 -2.44 -16.09 28.37
N THR A 462 -1.18 -16.40 28.69
CA THR A 462 0.00 -15.79 28.07
C THR A 462 0.08 -16.17 26.58
N VAL A 463 -0.10 -17.45 26.24
CA VAL A 463 -0.06 -17.93 24.85
C VAL A 463 -1.15 -17.26 24.01
N GLU A 464 -2.38 -17.30 24.51
CA GLU A 464 -3.55 -16.69 23.87
C GLU A 464 -3.39 -15.19 23.66
N ALA A 465 -2.89 -14.45 24.67
CA ALA A 465 -2.64 -13.03 24.57
C ALA A 465 -1.52 -12.72 23.56
N ALA A 466 -0.39 -13.43 23.64
CA ALA A 466 0.75 -13.20 22.77
C ALA A 466 0.38 -13.49 21.30
N LEU A 467 -0.21 -14.66 21.00
CA LEU A 467 -0.58 -15.02 19.64
C LEU A 467 -1.69 -14.14 19.06
N SER A 468 -2.67 -13.73 19.88
CA SER A 468 -3.71 -12.78 19.46
C SER A 468 -3.11 -11.42 19.12
N LEU A 469 -2.19 -10.89 19.92
CA LEU A 469 -1.52 -9.61 19.68
C LEU A 469 -0.65 -9.68 18.41
N ILE A 470 0.11 -10.75 18.20
CA ILE A 470 0.90 -10.97 16.99
C ILE A 470 -0.01 -11.07 15.76
N ALA A 471 -1.15 -11.79 15.87
CA ALA A 471 -2.05 -12.01 14.74
C ALA A 471 -2.82 -10.77 14.28
N PHE A 472 -3.20 -9.91 15.23
CA PHE A 472 -4.06 -8.76 14.95
C PHE A 472 -3.32 -7.42 14.90
N SER A 473 -2.01 -7.35 15.21
CA SER A 473 -1.20 -6.15 14.97
C SER A 473 -1.08 -5.87 13.47
N ALA A 474 -0.88 -4.61 13.10
CA ALA A 474 -0.79 -4.19 11.70
C ALA A 474 0.57 -4.54 11.08
N LYS A 475 1.67 -4.35 11.84
CA LYS A 475 3.05 -4.57 11.37
C LYS A 475 3.89 -5.47 12.30
N GLY A 476 3.23 -6.34 13.06
CA GLY A 476 3.89 -7.12 14.11
C GLY A 476 3.94 -6.35 15.44
N ILE A 477 4.37 -7.02 16.50
CA ILE A 477 4.36 -6.48 17.86
C ILE A 477 5.64 -6.87 18.61
N SER A 478 6.16 -5.98 19.45
CA SER A 478 7.37 -6.27 20.24
C SER A 478 7.06 -7.03 21.53
N GLU A 479 8.07 -7.71 22.09
CA GLU A 479 7.94 -8.37 23.40
C GLU A 479 7.51 -7.38 24.49
N ALA A 480 8.07 -6.17 24.47
CA ALA A 480 7.73 -5.12 25.44
C ALA A 480 6.26 -4.66 25.31
N GLU A 481 5.76 -4.53 24.06
CA GLU A 481 4.36 -4.21 23.80
C GLU A 481 3.43 -5.35 24.26
N ILE A 482 3.80 -6.62 24.00
CA ILE A 482 3.03 -7.78 24.50
C ILE A 482 2.91 -7.75 26.01
N LEU A 483 4.02 -7.57 26.73
CA LEU A 483 4.04 -7.50 28.18
C LEU A 483 3.15 -6.37 28.71
N SER A 484 3.29 -5.18 28.13
CA SER A 484 2.56 -4.00 28.58
C SER A 484 1.05 -4.11 28.32
N ILE A 485 0.66 -4.68 27.17
CA ILE A 485 -0.75 -4.80 26.77
C ILE A 485 -1.44 -5.96 27.48
N SER A 486 -0.78 -7.12 27.58
CA SER A 486 -1.38 -8.33 28.16
C SER A 486 -1.30 -8.39 29.68
N GLY A 487 -0.28 -7.75 30.27
CA GLY A 487 0.02 -7.87 31.70
C GLY A 487 0.56 -9.24 32.12
N CYS A 488 0.97 -10.09 31.16
CA CYS A 488 1.60 -11.37 31.45
C CYS A 488 2.99 -11.18 32.07
N THR A 489 3.49 -12.22 32.79
CA THR A 489 4.84 -12.13 33.37
C THR A 489 5.92 -12.32 32.29
N GLN A 490 7.08 -11.67 32.51
CA GLN A 490 8.26 -11.85 31.64
C GLN A 490 8.64 -13.33 31.51
N LEU A 491 8.57 -14.08 32.63
CA LEU A 491 8.93 -15.49 32.63
C LEU A 491 8.01 -16.32 31.75
N SER A 492 6.68 -16.18 31.90
CA SER A 492 5.69 -16.94 31.11
C SER A 492 5.85 -16.62 29.62
N LEU A 493 6.03 -15.33 29.27
CA LEU A 493 6.24 -14.93 27.89
C LEU A 493 7.53 -15.50 27.31
N SER A 494 8.66 -15.41 28.05
CA SER A 494 9.94 -15.93 27.60
C SER A 494 9.91 -17.45 27.43
N GLN A 495 9.28 -18.20 28.33
CA GLN A 495 9.11 -19.66 28.19
C GLN A 495 8.34 -20.02 26.91
N PHE A 496 7.23 -19.33 26.64
CA PHE A 496 6.45 -19.54 25.43
C PHE A 496 7.24 -19.14 24.18
N LEU A 497 7.84 -17.96 24.15
CA LEU A 497 8.60 -17.48 22.97
C LEU A 497 9.82 -18.37 22.67
N CYS A 498 10.53 -18.88 23.67
CA CYS A 498 11.62 -19.84 23.48
C CYS A 498 11.13 -21.09 22.73
N ALA A 499 9.97 -21.64 23.14
CA ALA A 499 9.41 -22.83 22.50
C ALA A 499 8.77 -22.56 21.13
N PHE A 500 8.29 -21.34 20.91
CA PHE A 500 7.58 -20.95 19.67
C PHE A 500 8.44 -20.16 18.69
N ARG A 501 9.71 -19.87 19.03
CA ARG A 501 10.59 -18.98 18.27
C ARG A 501 10.77 -19.36 16.80
N ARG A 502 10.78 -20.65 16.49
CA ARG A 502 10.95 -21.15 15.10
C ARG A 502 9.75 -20.85 14.21
N HIS A 503 8.60 -20.53 14.80
CA HIS A 503 7.37 -20.14 14.10
C HIS A 503 7.21 -18.63 13.96
N LEU A 504 8.11 -17.87 14.57
CA LEU A 504 8.08 -16.41 14.57
C LEU A 504 9.27 -15.85 13.78
N LEU A 505 8.97 -14.79 13.05
CA LEU A 505 9.95 -13.90 12.44
C LEU A 505 10.13 -12.69 13.34
N VAL A 506 11.38 -12.29 13.55
CA VAL A 506 11.72 -11.05 14.27
C VAL A 506 12.28 -10.06 13.27
N ASN A 507 11.55 -8.99 13.02
CA ASN A 507 11.97 -7.92 12.13
C ASN A 507 11.95 -6.59 12.90
N ASN A 508 13.10 -5.91 13.01
CA ASN A 508 13.25 -4.67 13.77
C ASN A 508 12.67 -4.74 15.20
N GLY A 509 12.81 -5.89 15.87
CA GLY A 509 12.27 -6.12 17.21
C GLY A 509 10.78 -6.44 17.27
N LEU A 510 10.11 -6.47 16.14
CA LEU A 510 8.69 -6.86 16.05
C LEU A 510 8.56 -8.34 15.71
N LEU A 511 7.69 -9.01 16.45
CA LEU A 511 7.32 -10.39 16.24
C LEU A 511 6.17 -10.49 15.23
N SER A 512 6.33 -11.33 14.25
CA SER A 512 5.28 -11.72 13.28
C SER A 512 5.36 -13.22 13.02
N PHE A 513 4.33 -13.79 12.42
CA PHE A 513 4.38 -15.20 12.04
C PHE A 513 5.31 -15.43 10.85
N HIS A 514 6.10 -16.51 10.92
CA HIS A 514 7.04 -16.87 9.86
C HIS A 514 6.34 -17.20 8.52
N HIS A 515 5.06 -17.62 8.56
CA HIS A 515 4.28 -17.97 7.39
C HIS A 515 2.78 -17.73 7.56
N ASN A 516 2.13 -17.39 6.43
CA ASN A 516 0.72 -16.94 6.40
C ASN A 516 -0.27 -17.98 6.90
N ARG A 517 -0.07 -19.29 6.65
CA ARG A 517 -1.00 -20.34 7.11
C ARG A 517 -1.12 -20.39 8.65
N LEU A 518 -0.02 -20.17 9.37
CA LEU A 518 -0.06 -20.08 10.82
C LEU A 518 -0.74 -18.79 11.31
N LEU A 519 -0.51 -17.67 10.61
CA LEU A 519 -1.22 -16.41 10.88
C LEU A 519 -2.73 -16.57 10.70
N GLU A 520 -3.16 -17.21 9.60
CA GLU A 520 -4.59 -17.49 9.35
C GLU A 520 -5.18 -18.40 10.43
N ALA A 521 -4.49 -19.48 10.79
CA ALA A 521 -4.92 -20.38 11.84
C ALA A 521 -5.05 -19.66 13.20
N ALA A 522 -4.12 -18.76 13.53
CA ALA A 522 -4.18 -17.94 14.74
C ALA A 522 -5.33 -16.93 14.70
N LYS A 523 -5.56 -16.26 13.57
CA LYS A 523 -6.70 -15.36 13.39
C LYS A 523 -8.04 -16.06 13.57
N GLU A 524 -8.18 -17.26 13.00
CA GLU A 524 -9.39 -18.06 13.15
C GLU A 524 -9.59 -18.56 14.59
N GLU A 525 -8.54 -19.10 15.23
CA GLU A 525 -8.62 -19.61 16.62
C GLU A 525 -9.01 -18.51 17.60
N TYR A 526 -8.46 -17.31 17.39
CA TYR A 526 -8.70 -16.15 18.26
C TYR A 526 -9.70 -15.14 17.70
N SER A 527 -10.48 -15.49 16.68
CA SER A 527 -11.46 -14.58 16.03
C SER A 527 -12.43 -13.92 17.02
N LYS A 528 -12.89 -14.66 18.02
CA LYS A 528 -13.78 -14.13 19.09
C LYS A 528 -13.10 -13.06 19.97
N ARG A 529 -11.78 -12.97 19.95
CA ARG A 529 -11.00 -12.00 20.73
C ARG A 529 -10.53 -10.81 19.90
N GLU A 530 -10.73 -10.82 18.58
CA GLU A 530 -10.22 -9.79 17.66
C GLU A 530 -10.56 -8.38 18.15
N THR A 531 -11.86 -8.11 18.40
CA THR A 531 -12.32 -6.79 18.87
C THR A 531 -11.60 -6.36 20.14
N LYS A 532 -11.56 -7.25 21.15
CA LYS A 532 -10.93 -6.97 22.43
C LYS A 532 -9.41 -6.72 22.29
N THR A 533 -8.75 -7.52 21.44
CA THR A 533 -7.31 -7.37 21.17
C THR A 533 -7.00 -6.05 20.48
N ARG A 534 -7.78 -5.70 19.45
CA ARG A 534 -7.62 -4.41 18.75
C ARG A 534 -7.89 -3.22 19.68
N GLU A 535 -8.85 -3.31 20.57
CA GLU A 535 -9.10 -2.27 21.57
C GLU A 535 -7.96 -2.14 22.58
N ALA A 536 -7.34 -3.24 22.98
CA ALA A 536 -6.17 -3.22 23.86
C ALA A 536 -4.95 -2.57 23.18
N ILE A 537 -4.73 -2.85 21.90
CA ILE A 537 -3.68 -2.20 21.09
C ILE A 537 -3.97 -0.69 20.98
N ILE A 538 -5.20 -0.31 20.65
CA ILE A 538 -5.61 1.12 20.62
C ILE A 538 -5.31 1.80 21.94
N LYS A 539 -5.73 1.19 23.04
CA LYS A 539 -5.52 1.75 24.38
C LYS A 539 -4.03 1.99 24.68
N TYR A 540 -3.18 1.06 24.31
CA TYR A 540 -1.73 1.17 24.51
C TYR A 540 -1.11 2.32 23.69
N PHE A 541 -1.42 2.41 22.40
CA PHE A 541 -0.82 3.41 21.50
C PHE A 541 -1.47 4.81 21.62
N LYS A 542 -2.66 4.91 22.22
CA LYS A 542 -3.37 6.19 22.35
C LYS A 542 -2.60 7.21 23.20
N ASP A 543 -1.77 6.77 24.14
CA ASP A 543 -0.96 7.62 25.01
C ASP A 543 0.28 8.20 24.29
N THR A 544 0.71 7.60 23.17
CA THR A 544 1.84 8.04 22.34
C THR A 544 1.47 8.20 20.87
N PRO A 545 0.46 9.03 20.53
CA PRO A 545 -0.19 9.03 19.22
C PRO A 545 0.72 9.48 18.06
N LYS A 546 1.82 10.18 18.33
CA LYS A 546 2.80 10.66 17.32
C LYS A 546 3.97 9.70 17.11
N ALA A 547 4.10 8.66 17.93
CA ALA A 547 5.14 7.66 17.75
C ALA A 547 4.95 6.92 16.40
N SER A 548 6.03 6.59 15.72
CA SER A 548 5.98 5.88 14.43
C SER A 548 5.14 4.61 14.51
N ARG A 549 5.27 3.83 15.59
CA ARG A 549 4.47 2.63 15.86
C ARG A 549 2.98 2.92 16.01
N ALA A 550 2.60 4.00 16.67
CA ALA A 550 1.20 4.41 16.80
C ALA A 550 0.58 4.77 15.44
N ILE A 551 1.35 5.39 14.55
CA ILE A 551 0.92 5.72 13.19
C ILE A 551 0.73 4.46 12.33
N ASP A 552 1.51 3.40 12.57
CA ASP A 552 1.30 2.10 11.92
C ASP A 552 0.04 1.38 12.39
N GLU A 553 -0.27 1.45 13.68
CA GLU A 553 -1.31 0.62 14.32
C GLU A 553 -2.68 1.32 14.40
N LEU A 554 -2.74 2.56 14.93
CA LEU A 554 -4.02 3.20 15.27
C LEU A 554 -5.00 3.34 14.10
N PRO A 555 -4.58 3.84 12.91
CA PRO A 555 -5.53 4.01 11.80
C PRO A 555 -6.15 2.69 11.35
N VAL A 556 -5.32 1.62 11.30
CA VAL A 556 -5.77 0.28 10.91
C VAL A 556 -6.81 -0.25 11.89
N HIS A 557 -6.58 -0.09 13.20
CA HIS A 557 -7.49 -0.59 14.21
C HIS A 557 -8.78 0.21 14.28
N TYR A 558 -8.73 1.54 14.17
CA TYR A 558 -9.91 2.38 14.10
C TYR A 558 -10.76 2.03 12.86
N PHE A 559 -10.12 1.86 11.70
CA PHE A 559 -10.79 1.45 10.47
C PHE A 559 -11.45 0.07 10.58
N LYS A 560 -10.71 -0.94 11.08
CA LYS A 560 -11.22 -2.31 11.23
C LYS A 560 -12.36 -2.44 12.24
N LEU A 561 -12.38 -1.60 13.27
CA LEU A 561 -13.44 -1.55 14.28
C LEU A 561 -14.56 -0.57 13.93
N ALA A 562 -14.54 0.04 12.74
CA ALA A 562 -15.48 1.06 12.29
C ALA A 562 -15.64 2.20 13.34
N LYS A 563 -14.55 2.64 13.94
CA LYS A 563 -14.50 3.79 14.88
C LYS A 563 -14.26 5.06 14.07
N GLU A 564 -15.30 5.53 13.38
CA GLU A 564 -15.22 6.62 12.41
C GLU A 564 -14.70 7.92 13.02
N ARG A 565 -15.23 8.29 14.20
CA ARG A 565 -14.86 9.53 14.86
C ARG A 565 -13.41 9.52 15.33
N GLU A 566 -12.97 8.44 15.94
CA GLU A 566 -11.58 8.30 16.40
C GLU A 566 -10.60 8.27 15.24
N LEU A 567 -10.96 7.60 14.13
CA LEU A 567 -10.16 7.61 12.90
C LEU A 567 -10.05 9.04 12.35
N TYR A 568 -11.19 9.74 12.23
CA TYR A 568 -11.24 11.12 11.78
C TYR A 568 -10.39 12.05 12.65
N ASP A 569 -10.62 12.04 13.98
CA ASP A 569 -9.89 12.88 14.94
C ASP A 569 -8.37 12.59 14.95
N TYR A 570 -7.98 11.37 14.57
CA TYR A 570 -6.58 10.97 14.48
C TYR A 570 -5.93 11.41 13.18
N ILE A 571 -6.50 11.09 12.01
CA ILE A 571 -5.87 11.41 10.71
C ILE A 571 -5.99 12.89 10.34
N THR A 572 -6.89 13.66 10.98
CA THR A 572 -6.99 15.11 10.78
C THR A 572 -5.91 15.92 11.51
N ARG A 573 -5.11 15.26 12.37
CA ARG A 573 -3.90 15.88 12.93
C ARG A 573 -2.85 16.00 11.83
N ILE A 574 -2.36 17.20 11.61
CA ILE A 574 -1.53 17.50 10.45
C ILE A 574 -0.23 16.69 10.37
N GLU A 575 0.41 16.47 11.51
CA GLU A 575 1.66 15.68 11.55
C GLU A 575 1.38 14.20 11.20
N ILE A 576 0.21 13.69 11.61
CA ILE A 576 -0.23 12.32 11.30
C ILE A 576 -0.59 12.22 9.82
N PHE A 577 -1.35 13.19 9.30
CA PHE A 577 -1.68 13.25 7.88
C PHE A 577 -0.42 13.24 7.00
N GLY A 578 0.55 14.10 7.30
CA GLY A 578 1.79 14.20 6.53
C GLY A 578 2.62 12.92 6.56
N GLU A 579 2.62 12.22 7.69
CA GLU A 579 3.32 10.95 7.81
C GLU A 579 2.59 9.82 7.06
N LEU A 580 1.26 9.76 7.14
CA LEU A 580 0.45 8.79 6.38
C LEU A 580 0.55 9.05 4.87
N TYR A 581 0.56 10.30 4.44
CA TYR A 581 0.75 10.66 3.04
C TYR A 581 2.11 10.19 2.49
N ARG A 582 3.20 10.38 3.27
CA ARG A 582 4.53 9.86 2.90
C ARG A 582 4.63 8.34 2.88
N ARG A 583 3.77 7.63 3.61
CA ARG A 583 3.73 6.16 3.67
C ARG A 583 2.88 5.53 2.57
N GLY A 584 1.99 6.27 1.94
CA GLY A 584 1.21 5.80 0.79
C GLY A 584 -0.14 6.51 0.64
N LEU A 585 -0.33 7.12 -0.50
CA LEU A 585 -1.55 7.86 -0.86
C LEU A 585 -2.80 6.94 -0.87
N PHE A 586 -2.66 5.70 -1.33
CA PHE A 586 -3.77 4.74 -1.42
C PHE A 586 -4.35 4.39 -0.05
N THR A 587 -3.49 4.13 0.94
CA THR A 587 -3.93 3.83 2.32
C THR A 587 -4.67 5.02 2.93
N LEU A 588 -4.13 6.23 2.76
CA LEU A 588 -4.78 7.46 3.22
C LEU A 588 -6.10 7.71 2.46
N GLY A 589 -6.11 7.50 1.15
CA GLY A 589 -7.31 7.60 0.31
C GLY A 589 -8.41 6.63 0.72
N ARG A 590 -8.07 5.40 1.12
CA ARG A 590 -9.01 4.41 1.66
C ARG A 590 -9.68 4.89 2.94
N TYR A 591 -8.92 5.47 3.87
CA TYR A 591 -9.48 6.02 5.11
C TYR A 591 -10.41 7.20 4.81
N TRP A 592 -10.02 8.10 3.91
CA TRP A 592 -10.87 9.23 3.55
C TRP A 592 -12.13 8.83 2.79
N ARG A 593 -12.08 7.88 1.84
CA ARG A 593 -13.30 7.34 1.20
C ARG A 593 -14.27 6.77 2.22
N PHE A 594 -13.77 6.00 3.18
CA PHE A 594 -14.59 5.46 4.27
C PHE A 594 -15.25 6.57 5.10
N LEU A 595 -14.48 7.59 5.51
CA LEU A 595 -14.96 8.69 6.34
C LEU A 595 -15.97 9.59 5.61
N ILE A 596 -15.70 9.91 4.35
CA ILE A 596 -16.62 10.72 3.51
C ILE A 596 -17.95 10.00 3.31
N LYS A 597 -17.92 8.68 3.05
CA LYS A 597 -19.14 7.86 2.98
C LYS A 597 -19.94 7.88 4.30
N LYS A 598 -19.30 8.17 5.42
CA LYS A 598 -19.91 8.35 6.75
C LYS A 598 -20.28 9.80 7.07
N GLY A 599 -20.16 10.72 6.11
CA GLY A 599 -20.53 12.13 6.25
C GLY A 599 -19.47 13.01 6.95
N MET A 600 -18.24 12.53 7.12
CA MET A 600 -17.14 13.32 7.72
C MET A 600 -16.54 14.28 6.68
N ASN A 601 -16.38 15.56 7.07
CA ASN A 601 -15.88 16.60 6.18
C ASN A 601 -14.38 16.88 6.41
N PRO A 602 -13.51 16.83 5.37
CA PRO A 602 -12.09 17.16 5.47
C PRO A 602 -11.79 18.67 5.59
N ASP A 603 -12.79 19.56 5.56
CA ASP A 603 -12.60 21.03 5.65
C ASP A 603 -11.88 21.50 6.94
N VAL A 604 -11.87 20.67 7.95
CA VAL A 604 -11.23 20.93 9.25
C VAL A 604 -9.76 21.37 9.18
N TYR A 605 -9.03 20.97 8.14
CA TYR A 605 -7.60 21.33 8.03
C TYR A 605 -7.36 22.82 7.76
N LEU A 606 -8.24 23.52 7.01
CA LEU A 606 -8.10 24.95 6.73
C LEU A 606 -8.33 25.83 7.95
N SER A 607 -9.03 25.34 8.97
CA SER A 607 -9.30 26.07 10.21
C SER A 607 -8.18 25.94 11.26
N GLN A 608 -7.11 25.20 10.98
CA GLN A 608 -6.03 24.97 11.95
C GLN A 608 -5.02 26.10 11.96
N ASP A 609 -4.61 26.53 13.15
CA ASP A 609 -3.65 27.62 13.35
C ASP A 609 -2.31 27.43 12.64
N TRP A 610 -1.90 26.15 12.40
CA TRP A 610 -0.65 25.86 11.71
C TRP A 610 -0.61 26.37 10.25
N VAL A 611 -1.77 26.46 9.57
CA VAL A 611 -1.87 26.98 8.20
C VAL A 611 -1.41 28.43 8.14
N HIS A 612 -1.75 29.20 9.18
CA HIS A 612 -1.48 30.64 9.25
C HIS A 612 -0.30 31.00 10.16
N SER A 613 0.35 30.00 10.79
CA SER A 613 1.49 30.26 11.68
C SER A 613 2.76 30.58 10.87
N SER A 614 3.55 31.55 11.36
CA SER A 614 4.87 31.87 10.80
C SER A 614 5.97 30.85 11.20
N VAL A 615 5.63 29.83 11.96
CA VAL A 615 6.57 28.84 12.51
C VAL A 615 6.44 27.53 11.74
N GLY A 616 7.48 27.18 10.96
CA GLY A 616 7.59 25.89 10.24
C GLY A 616 8.13 26.07 8.81
N ALA A 617 8.65 24.99 8.24
CA ALA A 617 9.13 25.02 6.86
C ALA A 617 7.94 25.15 5.90
N ASP A 618 7.85 26.27 5.19
CA ASP A 618 6.77 26.56 4.24
C ASP A 618 6.61 25.47 3.16
N LYS A 619 7.71 24.86 2.76
CA LYS A 619 7.73 23.71 1.85
C LYS A 619 6.91 22.52 2.37
N TYR A 620 6.97 22.22 3.67
CA TYR A 620 6.18 21.13 4.26
C TYR A 620 4.68 21.46 4.29
N ARG A 621 4.32 22.73 4.59
CA ARG A 621 2.92 23.18 4.53
C ARG A 621 2.36 23.10 3.11
N LEU A 622 3.14 23.51 2.11
CA LEU A 622 2.80 23.36 0.69
C LEU A 622 2.51 21.92 0.31
N LEU A 623 3.40 20.99 0.68
CA LEU A 623 3.22 19.56 0.42
C LEU A 623 1.91 19.04 1.02
N ILE A 624 1.62 19.36 2.27
CA ILE A 624 0.42 18.89 2.96
C ILE A 624 -0.86 19.48 2.36
N LEU A 625 -0.89 20.78 2.07
CA LEU A 625 -2.06 21.42 1.45
C LEU A 625 -2.33 20.86 0.05
N ASN A 626 -1.28 20.60 -0.74
CA ASN A 626 -1.40 19.95 -2.03
C ASN A 626 -1.95 18.53 -1.88
N ALA A 627 -1.45 17.76 -0.92
CA ALA A 627 -1.91 16.40 -0.66
C ALA A 627 -3.39 16.36 -0.27
N ILE A 628 -3.82 17.25 0.63
CA ILE A 628 -5.24 17.36 1.01
C ILE A 628 -6.08 17.78 -0.18
N GLY A 629 -5.65 18.85 -0.90
CA GLY A 629 -6.33 19.33 -2.09
C GLY A 629 -6.47 18.24 -3.15
N TYR A 630 -5.42 17.43 -3.37
CA TYR A 630 -5.46 16.30 -4.30
C TYR A 630 -6.44 15.20 -3.87
N VAL A 631 -6.46 14.83 -2.59
CA VAL A 631 -7.44 13.85 -2.06
C VAL A 631 -8.88 14.36 -2.25
N LEU A 632 -9.13 15.64 -2.00
CA LEU A 632 -10.44 16.26 -2.20
C LEU A 632 -10.84 16.31 -3.67
N PHE A 633 -9.89 16.61 -4.53
CA PHE A 633 -10.07 16.68 -5.97
C PHE A 633 -10.35 15.30 -6.57
N SER A 634 -9.45 14.33 -6.33
CA SER A 634 -9.44 13.03 -7.02
C SER A 634 -10.33 11.97 -6.37
N ILE A 635 -10.56 12.05 -5.06
CA ILE A 635 -11.29 11.00 -4.32
C ILE A 635 -12.70 11.45 -3.94
N ALA A 636 -12.83 12.72 -3.51
CA ALA A 636 -14.06 13.24 -2.95
C ALA A 636 -14.90 14.08 -3.94
N ASN A 637 -14.37 14.41 -5.11
CA ASN A 637 -14.99 15.32 -6.11
C ASN A 637 -15.41 16.69 -5.51
N GLN A 638 -14.67 17.15 -4.51
CA GLN A 638 -14.95 18.42 -3.81
C GLN A 638 -14.16 19.56 -4.46
N TYR A 639 -14.45 19.86 -5.73
CA TYR A 639 -13.69 20.84 -6.54
C TYR A 639 -13.55 22.21 -5.90
N SER A 640 -14.62 22.76 -5.36
CA SER A 640 -14.60 24.08 -4.71
C SER A 640 -13.71 24.11 -3.48
N LEU A 641 -13.72 23.05 -2.68
CA LEU A 641 -12.90 22.91 -1.50
C LEU A 641 -11.42 22.66 -1.90
N ALA A 642 -11.17 21.79 -2.87
CA ALA A 642 -9.85 21.53 -3.41
C ALA A 642 -9.18 22.82 -3.93
N LYS A 643 -9.91 23.65 -4.69
CA LYS A 643 -9.43 24.95 -5.15
C LYS A 643 -9.04 25.89 -4.00
N ARG A 644 -9.77 25.87 -2.89
CA ARG A 644 -9.40 26.64 -1.68
C ARG A 644 -8.06 26.18 -1.11
N TYR A 645 -7.85 24.85 -1.00
CA TYR A 645 -6.58 24.29 -0.52
C TYR A 645 -5.41 24.65 -1.42
N PHE A 646 -5.57 24.52 -2.74
CA PHE A 646 -4.52 24.90 -3.68
C PHE A 646 -4.22 26.39 -3.66
N LYS A 647 -5.23 27.27 -3.55
CA LYS A 647 -5.03 28.71 -3.41
C LYS A 647 -4.28 29.07 -2.13
N THR A 648 -4.65 28.47 -1.00
CA THR A 648 -3.92 28.64 0.27
C THR A 648 -2.47 28.14 0.17
N ALA A 649 -2.23 27.03 -0.53
CA ALA A 649 -0.88 26.54 -0.79
C ALA A 649 -0.07 27.54 -1.62
N ILE A 650 -0.67 28.12 -2.65
CA ILE A 650 -0.04 29.13 -3.50
C ILE A 650 0.31 30.41 -2.71
N GLU A 651 -0.61 30.89 -1.86
CA GLU A 651 -0.39 32.07 -1.00
C GLU A 651 0.80 31.87 -0.05
N ILE A 652 0.90 30.68 0.57
CA ILE A 652 2.04 30.34 1.45
C ILE A 652 3.33 30.16 0.64
N GLY A 653 3.23 29.65 -0.58
CA GLY A 653 4.36 29.38 -1.47
C GLY A 653 4.86 30.62 -2.22
N GLU A 654 4.24 31.79 -2.06
CA GLU A 654 4.63 33.00 -2.77
C GLU A 654 6.08 33.39 -2.44
N GLY A 655 6.93 33.41 -3.48
CA GLY A 655 8.37 33.62 -3.34
C GLY A 655 9.23 32.36 -3.16
N ILE A 656 8.64 31.16 -3.01
CA ILE A 656 9.37 29.90 -2.90
C ILE A 656 9.40 29.21 -4.28
N GLN A 657 10.58 29.15 -4.90
CA GLN A 657 10.76 28.40 -6.14
C GLN A 657 10.89 26.88 -5.81
N SER A 658 9.78 26.17 -5.87
CA SER A 658 9.75 24.73 -5.54
C SER A 658 8.80 23.92 -6.42
N GLU A 659 9.03 22.61 -6.48
CA GLU A 659 8.16 21.67 -7.19
C GLU A 659 6.75 21.65 -6.56
N GLU A 660 6.66 21.78 -5.25
CA GLU A 660 5.39 21.81 -4.53
C GLU A 660 4.53 23.02 -4.93
N LEU A 661 5.14 24.18 -5.18
CA LEU A 661 4.42 25.35 -5.69
C LEU A 661 3.96 25.14 -7.15
N ALA A 662 4.80 24.55 -7.98
CA ALA A 662 4.42 24.21 -9.36
C ALA A 662 3.25 23.22 -9.38
N ASN A 663 3.27 22.20 -8.51
CA ASN A 663 2.19 21.24 -8.35
C ASN A 663 0.89 21.90 -7.85
N ALA A 664 0.96 22.87 -6.93
CA ALA A 664 -0.22 23.61 -6.46
C ALA A 664 -0.91 24.34 -7.61
N TRP A 665 -0.15 25.04 -8.45
CA TRP A 665 -0.66 25.71 -9.62
C TRP A 665 -1.22 24.73 -10.66
N PHE A 666 -0.56 23.58 -10.89
CA PHE A 666 -1.03 22.56 -11.82
C PHE A 666 -2.36 21.93 -11.36
N TYR A 667 -2.48 21.52 -10.09
CA TYR A 667 -3.73 20.98 -9.57
C TYR A 667 -4.86 22.02 -9.54
N LEU A 668 -4.53 23.28 -9.28
CA LEU A 668 -5.49 24.37 -9.39
C LEU A 668 -5.97 24.54 -10.84
N ALA A 669 -5.06 24.44 -11.82
CA ALA A 669 -5.39 24.49 -13.24
C ALA A 669 -6.34 23.36 -13.64
N ARG A 670 -6.07 22.14 -13.21
CA ARG A 670 -6.97 21.00 -13.43
C ARG A 670 -8.34 21.19 -12.78
N ALA A 671 -8.36 21.64 -11.52
CA ALA A 671 -9.62 21.88 -10.82
C ALA A 671 -10.46 23.00 -11.48
N HIS A 672 -9.84 24.00 -12.06
CA HIS A 672 -10.51 25.02 -12.89
C HIS A 672 -11.03 24.44 -14.21
N ALA A 673 -10.23 23.66 -14.92
CA ALA A 673 -10.63 22.99 -16.16
C ALA A 673 -11.85 22.08 -15.95
N ASP A 674 -11.81 21.22 -14.93
CA ASP A 674 -12.93 20.30 -14.60
C ASP A 674 -14.20 21.06 -14.13
N SER A 675 -14.04 22.29 -13.66
CA SER A 675 -15.17 23.20 -13.33
C SER A 675 -15.63 24.05 -14.53
N GLY A 676 -14.99 23.94 -15.72
CA GLY A 676 -15.31 24.75 -16.89
C GLY A 676 -14.75 26.19 -16.87
N GLU A 677 -13.89 26.51 -15.90
CA GLU A 677 -13.28 27.84 -15.72
C GLU A 677 -11.96 27.92 -16.53
N TRP A 678 -12.08 27.89 -17.88
CA TRP A 678 -10.95 27.63 -18.78
C TRP A 678 -9.89 28.72 -18.82
N GLU A 679 -10.22 30.03 -18.66
CA GLU A 679 -9.21 31.09 -18.60
C GLU A 679 -8.39 31.02 -17.32
N ASP A 680 -9.02 30.73 -16.20
CA ASP A 680 -8.30 30.52 -14.94
C ASP A 680 -7.44 29.26 -15.00
N ALA A 681 -7.93 28.20 -15.67
CA ALA A 681 -7.16 26.99 -15.92
C ALA A 681 -5.90 27.27 -16.75
N LEU A 682 -6.03 28.02 -17.85
CA LEU A 682 -4.91 28.42 -18.71
C LEU A 682 -3.86 29.23 -17.92
N ASN A 683 -4.32 30.25 -17.20
CA ASN A 683 -3.44 31.11 -16.41
C ASN A 683 -2.68 30.32 -15.34
N ALA A 684 -3.35 29.41 -14.64
CA ALA A 684 -2.74 28.56 -13.64
C ALA A 684 -1.76 27.54 -14.26
N ALA A 685 -2.10 26.95 -15.42
CA ALA A 685 -1.22 26.01 -16.14
C ALA A 685 0.05 26.69 -16.64
N HIS A 686 -0.05 27.91 -17.17
CA HIS A 686 1.13 28.69 -17.58
C HIS A 686 2.04 29.01 -16.39
N LYS A 687 1.48 29.39 -15.23
CA LYS A 687 2.26 29.65 -14.01
C LYS A 687 2.96 28.37 -13.53
N ALA A 688 2.26 27.24 -13.51
CA ALA A 688 2.85 25.95 -13.17
C ALA A 688 4.02 25.58 -14.09
N TYR A 689 3.81 25.68 -15.41
CA TYR A 689 4.84 25.40 -16.42
C TYR A 689 6.06 26.32 -16.29
N PHE A 690 5.82 27.62 -16.06
CA PHE A 690 6.88 28.61 -15.89
C PHE A 690 7.75 28.30 -14.66
N ILE A 691 7.12 28.00 -13.51
CA ILE A 691 7.83 27.63 -12.27
C ILE A 691 8.61 26.32 -12.49
N ALA A 692 7.99 25.31 -13.09
CA ALA A 692 8.65 24.03 -13.43
C ALA A 692 9.90 24.28 -14.28
N LYS A 693 9.83 25.16 -15.28
CA LYS A 693 10.98 25.52 -16.11
C LYS A 693 12.08 26.26 -15.32
N GLN A 694 11.72 27.15 -14.41
CA GLN A 694 12.71 27.88 -13.58
C GLN A 694 13.49 26.97 -12.63
N ILE A 695 12.86 25.93 -12.10
CA ILE A 695 13.51 24.96 -11.18
C ILE A 695 14.20 23.79 -11.91
N GLY A 696 14.33 23.84 -13.24
CA GLY A 696 15.00 22.81 -14.04
C GLY A 696 14.11 21.63 -14.45
N LEU A 697 12.80 21.67 -14.14
CA LEU A 697 11.81 20.63 -14.50
C LEU A 697 11.05 20.94 -15.81
N GLY A 698 11.61 21.75 -16.69
CA GLY A 698 10.97 22.15 -17.96
C GLY A 698 10.77 21.03 -18.96
N GLU A 699 11.45 19.90 -18.80
CA GLU A 699 11.28 18.67 -19.59
C GLU A 699 10.88 17.50 -18.66
N SER A 700 9.92 17.70 -17.77
CA SER A 700 9.41 16.70 -16.83
C SER A 700 7.97 16.28 -17.16
N GLY A 701 7.48 15.22 -16.52
CA GLY A 701 6.07 14.83 -16.60
C GLY A 701 5.12 15.97 -16.18
N LEU A 702 5.47 16.72 -15.13
CA LEU A 702 4.69 17.88 -14.69
C LEU A 702 4.56 18.94 -15.81
N ALA A 703 5.66 19.25 -16.51
CA ALA A 703 5.63 20.19 -17.62
C ALA A 703 4.76 19.67 -18.78
N GLY A 704 4.85 18.38 -19.09
CA GLY A 704 3.98 17.72 -20.07
C GLY A 704 2.50 17.79 -19.68
N ASN A 705 2.18 17.54 -18.42
CA ASN A 705 0.82 17.63 -17.90
C ASN A 705 0.26 19.05 -17.92
N CYS A 706 1.08 20.07 -17.67
CA CYS A 706 0.70 21.48 -17.83
C CYS A 706 0.32 21.79 -19.29
N LEU A 707 1.12 21.29 -20.27
CA LEU A 707 0.83 21.45 -21.70
C LEU A 707 -0.50 20.76 -22.08
N SER A 708 -0.83 19.62 -21.47
CA SER A 708 -2.11 18.95 -21.71
C SER A 708 -3.31 19.83 -21.30
N VAL A 709 -3.24 20.52 -20.15
CA VAL A 709 -4.29 21.47 -19.75
C VAL A 709 -4.38 22.66 -20.70
N ILE A 710 -3.24 23.18 -21.15
CA ILE A 710 -3.19 24.27 -22.16
C ILE A 710 -3.82 23.81 -23.48
N ALA A 711 -3.53 22.59 -23.92
CA ALA A 711 -4.11 22.03 -25.13
C ALA A 711 -5.64 21.89 -25.04
N SER A 712 -6.12 21.39 -23.89
CA SER A 712 -7.56 21.29 -23.61
C SER A 712 -8.27 22.65 -23.62
N TYR A 713 -7.58 23.73 -23.21
CA TYR A 713 -8.12 25.09 -23.35
C TYR A 713 -8.33 25.46 -24.83
N TYR A 714 -7.37 25.16 -25.70
CA TYR A 714 -7.54 25.46 -27.13
C TYR A 714 -8.68 24.64 -27.74
N SER A 715 -8.75 23.35 -27.46
CA SER A 715 -9.82 22.48 -27.99
C SER A 715 -11.20 22.81 -27.41
N ASN A 716 -11.36 22.92 -26.09
CA ASN A 716 -12.68 22.99 -25.45
C ASN A 716 -13.20 24.44 -25.29
N TYR A 717 -12.32 25.44 -25.30
CA TYR A 717 -12.72 26.84 -25.07
C TYR A 717 -12.53 27.72 -26.31
N LYS A 718 -11.37 27.66 -26.95
CA LYS A 718 -11.09 28.43 -28.17
C LYS A 718 -11.65 27.78 -29.43
N ASN A 719 -12.05 26.53 -29.35
CA ASN A 719 -12.48 25.72 -30.50
C ASN A 719 -11.45 25.71 -31.65
N ASP A 720 -10.19 25.74 -31.27
CA ASP A 720 -9.03 25.65 -32.16
C ASP A 720 -8.42 24.26 -31.97
N GLU A 721 -9.08 23.24 -32.52
CA GLU A 721 -8.68 21.84 -32.36
C GLU A 721 -7.31 21.58 -32.98
N ASP A 722 -6.94 22.32 -34.06
CA ASP A 722 -5.62 22.18 -34.70
C ASP A 722 -4.48 22.65 -33.81
N GLU A 723 -4.62 23.79 -33.13
CA GLU A 723 -3.64 24.24 -32.14
C GLU A 723 -3.67 23.35 -30.88
N GLY A 724 -4.85 22.93 -30.45
CA GLY A 724 -5.03 21.94 -29.38
C GLY A 724 -4.28 20.64 -29.67
N LEU A 725 -4.41 20.09 -30.88
CA LEU A 725 -3.67 18.89 -31.31
C LEU A 725 -2.15 19.07 -31.28
N LYS A 726 -1.63 20.22 -31.78
CA LYS A 726 -0.18 20.48 -31.75
C LYS A 726 0.37 20.49 -30.32
N VAL A 727 -0.36 21.12 -29.41
CA VAL A 727 0.06 21.20 -28.02
C VAL A 727 -0.09 19.83 -27.32
N HIS A 728 -1.16 19.04 -27.58
CA HIS A 728 -1.28 17.67 -27.09
C HIS A 728 -0.17 16.74 -27.59
N LEU A 729 0.22 16.85 -28.87
CA LEU A 729 1.35 16.09 -29.42
C LEU A 729 2.68 16.50 -28.75
N SER A 730 2.84 17.77 -28.40
CA SER A 730 4.02 18.27 -27.68
C SER A 730 4.03 17.74 -26.24
N SER A 731 2.87 17.70 -25.57
CA SER A 731 2.68 17.08 -24.25
C SER A 731 3.03 15.60 -24.29
N LEU A 732 2.50 14.83 -25.26
CA LEU A 732 2.80 13.41 -25.42
C LEU A 732 4.30 13.15 -25.60
N LYS A 733 4.96 13.89 -26.49
CA LYS A 733 6.41 13.78 -26.69
C LYS A 733 7.21 14.04 -25.43
N MET A 734 6.78 15.04 -24.64
CA MET A 734 7.44 15.41 -23.40
C MET A 734 7.23 14.36 -22.30
N THR A 735 6.00 13.90 -22.09
CA THR A 735 5.69 12.85 -21.11
C THR A 735 6.36 11.53 -21.47
N GLU A 736 6.37 11.15 -22.73
CA GLU A 736 7.05 9.94 -23.20
C GLU A 736 8.57 9.99 -22.97
N LYS A 737 9.21 11.16 -23.21
CA LYS A 737 10.64 11.37 -22.94
C LYS A 737 10.96 11.37 -21.44
N ALA A 738 10.12 12.01 -20.64
CA ALA A 738 10.38 12.21 -19.20
C ALA A 738 10.02 11.02 -18.34
N CYS A 739 8.88 10.38 -18.62
CA CYS A 739 8.27 9.35 -17.76
C CYS A 739 8.31 7.95 -18.42
N GLY A 740 8.69 7.86 -19.68
CA GLY A 740 8.66 6.62 -20.46
C GLY A 740 7.30 6.34 -21.09
N SER A 741 7.30 5.47 -22.10
CA SER A 741 6.12 5.18 -22.92
C SER A 741 5.00 4.42 -22.19
N HIS A 742 5.27 3.88 -21.01
CA HIS A 742 4.33 3.08 -20.20
C HIS A 742 3.93 3.79 -18.91
N SER A 743 4.25 5.08 -18.76
CA SER A 743 3.75 5.84 -17.59
C SER A 743 2.27 6.21 -17.75
N LEU A 744 1.57 6.38 -16.62
CA LEU A 744 0.16 6.80 -16.61
C LEU A 744 -0.04 8.16 -17.27
N ASP A 745 0.91 9.09 -17.09
CA ASP A 745 0.89 10.41 -17.74
C ASP A 745 0.98 10.30 -19.26
N THR A 746 1.83 9.41 -19.77
CA THR A 746 1.95 9.15 -21.22
C THR A 746 0.70 8.49 -21.77
N ILE A 747 0.11 7.53 -21.04
CA ILE A 747 -1.15 6.88 -21.43
C ILE A 747 -2.29 7.91 -21.52
N LEU A 748 -2.38 8.81 -20.55
CA LEU A 748 -3.35 9.91 -20.57
C LEU A 748 -3.11 10.85 -21.75
N SER A 749 -1.84 11.13 -22.08
CA SER A 749 -1.49 11.96 -23.25
C SER A 749 -1.91 11.31 -24.57
N TYR A 750 -1.73 9.98 -24.74
CA TYR A 750 -2.27 9.23 -25.89
C TYR A 750 -3.79 9.34 -25.98
N PHE A 751 -4.50 9.17 -24.87
CA PHE A 751 -5.95 9.31 -24.81
C PHE A 751 -6.42 10.70 -25.25
N ASN A 752 -5.77 11.77 -24.75
CA ASN A 752 -6.13 13.15 -25.08
C ASN A 752 -5.93 13.47 -26.56
N VAL A 753 -4.81 13.01 -27.16
CA VAL A 753 -4.57 13.13 -28.62
C VAL A 753 -5.67 12.41 -29.40
N GLY A 754 -6.07 11.21 -28.98
CA GLY A 754 -7.14 10.44 -29.63
C GLY A 754 -8.49 11.19 -29.61
N ILE A 755 -8.87 11.78 -28.48
CA ILE A 755 -10.11 12.58 -28.36
C ILE A 755 -10.07 13.75 -29.35
N THR A 756 -8.99 14.56 -29.31
CA THR A 756 -8.87 15.74 -30.19
C THR A 756 -8.92 15.36 -31.69
N LEU A 757 -8.34 14.22 -32.07
CA LEU A 757 -8.42 13.74 -33.45
C LEU A 757 -9.84 13.30 -33.86
N CYS A 758 -10.62 12.73 -32.94
CA CYS A 758 -12.03 12.44 -33.20
C CYS A 758 -12.84 13.72 -33.38
N ASP A 759 -12.59 14.75 -32.57
CA ASP A 759 -13.24 16.05 -32.67
C ASP A 759 -12.92 16.72 -34.02
N LEU A 760 -11.67 16.58 -34.49
CA LEU A 760 -11.25 16.99 -35.86
C LEU A 760 -11.82 16.12 -37.00
N LYS A 761 -12.70 15.16 -36.70
CA LYS A 761 -13.25 14.20 -37.70
C LYS A 761 -12.15 13.37 -38.38
N ARG A 762 -11.09 13.01 -37.69
CA ARG A 762 -9.95 12.17 -38.15
C ARG A 762 -9.90 10.83 -37.38
N PRO A 763 -10.97 10.00 -37.43
CA PRO A 763 -11.08 8.77 -36.63
C PRO A 763 -10.01 7.73 -36.98
N ASP A 764 -9.55 7.65 -38.23
CA ASP A 764 -8.52 6.68 -38.62
C ASP A 764 -7.17 6.93 -37.96
N GLU A 765 -6.82 8.19 -37.71
CA GLU A 765 -5.61 8.56 -36.97
C GLU A 765 -5.82 8.39 -35.47
N ALA A 766 -7.00 8.76 -34.94
CA ALA A 766 -7.36 8.60 -33.55
C ALA A 766 -7.23 7.13 -33.07
N ARG A 767 -7.56 6.17 -33.95
CA ARG A 767 -7.46 4.73 -33.69
C ARG A 767 -6.10 4.33 -33.13
N TYR A 768 -5.03 4.78 -33.79
CA TYR A 768 -3.67 4.46 -33.34
C TYR A 768 -3.44 4.91 -31.88
N TYR A 769 -3.85 6.11 -31.52
CA TYR A 769 -3.62 6.65 -30.20
C TYR A 769 -4.47 5.97 -29.12
N PHE A 770 -5.73 5.66 -29.41
CA PHE A 770 -6.58 4.91 -28.47
C PHE A 770 -6.14 3.45 -28.32
N ASP A 771 -5.67 2.80 -29.37
CA ASP A 771 -5.09 1.44 -29.30
C ASP A 771 -3.82 1.45 -28.43
N GLN A 772 -2.97 2.47 -28.57
CA GLN A 772 -1.79 2.64 -27.70
C GLN A 772 -2.21 2.90 -26.24
N ALA A 773 -3.20 3.76 -26.01
CA ALA A 773 -3.71 4.02 -24.66
C ALA A 773 -4.29 2.75 -24.02
N LEU A 774 -5.12 1.98 -24.75
CA LEU A 774 -5.73 0.76 -24.23
C LEU A 774 -4.70 -0.34 -24.00
N THR A 775 -3.84 -0.62 -24.99
CA THR A 775 -2.81 -1.66 -24.88
C THR A 775 -1.89 -1.37 -23.71
N ARG A 776 -1.35 -0.15 -23.61
CA ARG A 776 -0.44 0.24 -22.52
C ARG A 776 -1.17 0.31 -21.18
N SER A 777 -2.41 0.78 -21.14
CA SER A 777 -3.21 0.76 -19.92
C SER A 777 -3.43 -0.67 -19.41
N LEU A 778 -3.81 -1.59 -20.31
CA LEU A 778 -3.90 -3.02 -19.99
C LEU A 778 -2.54 -3.60 -19.58
N GLU A 779 -1.45 -3.20 -20.17
CA GLU A 779 -0.09 -3.64 -19.81
C GLU A 779 0.40 -3.03 -18.48
N VAL A 780 0.07 -1.80 -18.18
CA VAL A 780 0.59 -1.06 -17.00
C VAL A 780 -0.29 -1.19 -15.77
N VAL A 781 -1.61 -1.02 -15.90
CA VAL A 781 -2.51 -0.97 -14.74
C VAL A 781 -3.69 -1.95 -14.76
N GLY A 782 -4.00 -2.60 -15.89
CA GLY A 782 -4.98 -3.61 -16.03
C GLY A 782 -6.43 -3.22 -16.24
N GLU A 783 -7.24 -4.30 -16.18
CA GLU A 783 -8.64 -4.16 -16.53
C GLU A 783 -9.40 -3.30 -15.49
N ASN A 784 -9.05 -3.40 -14.21
CA ASN A 784 -9.76 -2.70 -13.13
C ASN A 784 -9.05 -1.43 -12.65
N HIS A 785 -8.67 -0.55 -13.56
CA HIS A 785 -8.04 0.73 -13.22
C HIS A 785 -8.72 1.88 -13.97
N GLU A 786 -8.70 3.07 -13.40
CA GLU A 786 -9.29 4.27 -14.00
C GLU A 786 -8.74 4.58 -15.38
N SER A 787 -7.41 4.44 -15.57
CA SER A 787 -6.78 4.64 -16.89
C SER A 787 -7.28 3.66 -17.95
N THR A 788 -7.59 2.41 -17.57
CA THR A 788 -8.17 1.41 -18.48
C THR A 788 -9.64 1.72 -18.77
N ALA A 789 -10.39 2.19 -17.75
CA ALA A 789 -11.74 2.69 -17.98
C ALA A 789 -11.75 3.88 -18.95
N ASN A 790 -10.79 4.81 -18.82
CA ASN A 790 -10.63 5.94 -19.74
C ASN A 790 -10.23 5.47 -21.14
N ALA A 791 -9.35 4.47 -21.26
CA ALA A 791 -8.98 3.90 -22.56
C ALA A 791 -10.16 3.18 -23.24
N TYR A 792 -10.97 2.41 -22.51
CA TYR A 792 -12.22 1.84 -23.06
C TYR A 792 -13.23 2.93 -23.42
N TYR A 793 -13.35 3.97 -22.61
CA TYR A 793 -14.16 5.13 -22.95
C TYR A 793 -13.69 5.77 -24.28
N GLY A 794 -12.38 5.93 -24.51
CA GLY A 794 -11.82 6.42 -25.77
C GLY A 794 -12.14 5.52 -26.97
N GLN A 795 -12.08 4.20 -26.81
CA GLN A 795 -12.50 3.26 -27.86
C GLN A 795 -13.99 3.38 -28.16
N GLY A 796 -14.81 3.57 -27.12
CA GLY A 796 -16.24 3.84 -27.29
C GLY A 796 -16.48 5.14 -28.06
N TYR A 797 -15.73 6.21 -27.73
CA TYR A 797 -15.82 7.50 -28.41
C TYR A 797 -15.43 7.41 -29.89
N LEU A 798 -14.37 6.64 -30.20
CA LEU A 798 -13.97 6.35 -31.56
C LEU A 798 -15.07 5.59 -32.33
N ALA A 799 -15.65 4.57 -31.71
CA ALA A 799 -16.72 3.79 -32.34
C ALA A 799 -17.98 4.65 -32.60
N GLU A 800 -18.34 5.51 -31.65
CA GLU A 800 -19.43 6.48 -31.79
C GLU A 800 -19.15 7.48 -32.93
N ALA A 801 -17.93 8.04 -33.02
CA ALA A 801 -17.52 8.92 -34.11
C ALA A 801 -17.58 8.24 -35.47
N CYS A 802 -17.46 6.91 -35.52
CA CYS A 802 -17.64 6.10 -36.73
C CYS A 802 -19.11 5.68 -36.96
N GLY A 803 -20.08 6.09 -36.14
CA GLY A 803 -21.49 5.71 -36.20
C GLY A 803 -21.81 4.28 -35.78
N LYS A 804 -20.86 3.59 -35.11
CA LYS A 804 -20.97 2.20 -34.65
C LYS A 804 -21.48 2.15 -33.21
N TYR A 805 -22.72 2.52 -32.98
CA TYR A 805 -23.27 2.71 -31.63
C TYR A 805 -23.28 1.45 -30.76
N GLU A 806 -23.51 0.25 -31.35
CA GLU A 806 -23.47 -1.02 -30.59
C GLU A 806 -22.08 -1.35 -30.10
N GLU A 807 -21.04 -1.14 -30.95
CA GLU A 807 -19.64 -1.30 -30.56
C GLU A 807 -19.26 -0.28 -29.47
N ALA A 808 -19.69 0.97 -29.62
CA ALA A 808 -19.48 2.03 -28.62
C ALA A 808 -20.08 1.66 -27.26
N LEU A 809 -21.31 1.16 -27.23
CA LEU A 809 -22.00 0.72 -26.02
C LEU A 809 -21.28 -0.42 -25.30
N ASP A 810 -20.67 -1.39 -26.02
CA ASP A 810 -19.89 -2.46 -25.39
C ASP A 810 -18.68 -1.86 -24.65
N TYR A 811 -17.94 -0.95 -25.26
CA TYR A 811 -16.81 -0.29 -24.64
C TYR A 811 -17.23 0.62 -23.46
N TYR A 812 -18.29 1.41 -23.59
CA TYR A 812 -18.76 2.27 -22.50
C TYR A 812 -19.27 1.47 -21.30
N LYS A 813 -19.95 0.33 -21.52
CA LYS A 813 -20.38 -0.58 -20.43
C LYS A 813 -19.21 -1.23 -19.73
N ARG A 814 -18.12 -1.57 -20.43
CA ARG A 814 -16.87 -2.03 -19.80
C ARG A 814 -16.26 -0.93 -18.93
N ALA A 815 -16.19 0.30 -19.46
CA ALA A 815 -15.71 1.44 -18.67
C ALA A 815 -16.57 1.69 -17.43
N LEU A 816 -17.90 1.62 -17.57
CA LEU A 816 -18.87 1.76 -16.45
C LEU A 816 -18.60 0.73 -15.36
N LYS A 817 -18.56 -0.56 -15.72
CA LYS A 817 -18.31 -1.65 -14.78
C LYS A 817 -17.01 -1.48 -14.00
N ILE A 818 -15.95 -1.01 -14.66
CA ILE A 818 -14.67 -0.73 -14.01
C ILE A 818 -14.82 0.44 -13.03
N ARG A 819 -15.44 1.56 -13.47
CA ARG A 819 -15.66 2.74 -12.64
C ARG A 819 -16.52 2.44 -11.41
N GLU A 820 -17.56 1.63 -11.55
CA GLU A 820 -18.40 1.16 -10.42
C GLU A 820 -17.59 0.34 -9.41
N SER A 821 -16.70 -0.54 -9.88
CA SER A 821 -15.86 -1.34 -9.01
C SER A 821 -14.85 -0.51 -8.20
N ILE A 822 -14.39 0.62 -8.78
CA ILE A 822 -13.38 1.49 -8.17
C ILE A 822 -14.02 2.52 -7.24
N PHE A 823 -15.08 3.20 -7.72
CA PHE A 823 -15.63 4.39 -7.07
C PHE A 823 -16.95 4.15 -6.32
N GLY A 824 -17.62 3.01 -6.59
CA GLY A 824 -19.00 2.78 -6.15
C GLY A 824 -20.00 3.58 -7.00
N VAL A 825 -21.31 3.33 -6.83
CA VAL A 825 -22.37 3.85 -7.73
C VAL A 825 -22.56 5.37 -7.70
N ASN A 826 -22.11 6.07 -6.67
CA ASN A 826 -22.30 7.51 -6.50
C ASN A 826 -21.00 8.28 -6.78
N HIS A 827 -20.57 8.37 -8.02
CA HIS A 827 -19.39 9.09 -8.45
C HIS A 827 -19.61 9.85 -9.76
N LEU A 828 -18.99 11.01 -9.92
CA LEU A 828 -19.19 11.86 -11.10
C LEU A 828 -18.86 11.13 -12.41
N SER A 829 -17.76 10.39 -12.49
CA SER A 829 -17.38 9.66 -13.71
C SER A 829 -18.38 8.57 -14.09
N ILE A 830 -19.13 8.02 -13.13
CA ILE A 830 -20.22 7.08 -13.38
C ILE A 830 -21.40 7.82 -13.99
N CYS A 831 -21.82 8.94 -13.39
CA CYS A 831 -22.91 9.77 -13.95
C CYS A 831 -22.59 10.17 -15.41
N GLN A 832 -21.37 10.61 -15.68
CA GLN A 832 -20.92 10.97 -17.03
C GLN A 832 -20.98 9.78 -18.01
N THR A 833 -20.58 8.58 -17.55
CA THR A 833 -20.62 7.38 -18.39
C THR A 833 -22.05 6.93 -18.69
N LEU A 834 -22.92 6.98 -17.68
CA LEU A 834 -24.36 6.67 -17.83
C LEU A 834 -25.03 7.62 -18.82
N VAL A 835 -24.73 8.92 -18.77
CA VAL A 835 -25.27 9.90 -19.74
C VAL A 835 -24.85 9.58 -21.17
N ILE A 836 -23.59 9.21 -21.41
CA ILE A 836 -23.11 8.88 -22.75
C ILE A 836 -23.77 7.59 -23.26
N ILE A 837 -23.91 6.58 -22.39
CA ILE A 837 -24.66 5.37 -22.73
C ILE A 837 -26.11 5.72 -23.11
N GLY A 838 -26.77 6.54 -22.28
CA GLY A 838 -28.11 7.03 -22.56
C GLY A 838 -28.19 7.82 -23.88
N THR A 839 -27.18 8.64 -24.18
CA THR A 839 -27.06 9.39 -25.43
C THR A 839 -26.95 8.45 -26.66
N CYS A 840 -26.15 7.40 -26.56
CA CYS A 840 -26.07 6.40 -27.62
C CYS A 840 -27.43 5.72 -27.89
N TYR A 841 -28.17 5.35 -26.84
CA TYR A 841 -29.51 4.77 -27.00
C TYR A 841 -30.52 5.77 -27.57
N THR A 842 -30.43 7.07 -27.23
CA THR A 842 -31.26 8.09 -27.86
C THR A 842 -30.99 8.21 -29.36
N LYS A 843 -29.71 8.16 -29.78
CA LYS A 843 -29.33 8.17 -31.21
C LYS A 843 -29.78 6.93 -31.96
N MET A 844 -29.85 5.78 -31.27
CA MET A 844 -30.42 4.54 -31.82
C MET A 844 -31.97 4.51 -31.85
N GLY A 845 -32.64 5.45 -31.19
CA GLY A 845 -34.09 5.50 -31.05
C GLY A 845 -34.66 4.56 -29.99
N ASP A 846 -33.84 3.95 -29.16
CA ASP A 846 -34.26 3.14 -28.01
C ASP A 846 -34.50 4.04 -26.78
N TRP A 847 -35.67 4.67 -26.80
CA TRP A 847 -36.04 5.65 -25.80
C TRP A 847 -36.27 5.04 -24.38
N ILE A 848 -36.65 3.75 -24.31
CA ILE A 848 -36.88 3.05 -23.04
C ILE A 848 -35.57 2.89 -22.31
N THR A 849 -34.60 2.24 -22.95
CA THR A 849 -33.29 2.00 -22.36
C THR A 849 -32.55 3.31 -22.10
N ALA A 850 -32.72 4.32 -22.98
CA ALA A 850 -32.14 5.65 -22.76
C ALA A 850 -32.67 6.29 -21.47
N SER A 851 -33.99 6.24 -21.24
CA SER A 851 -34.65 6.79 -20.05
C SER A 851 -34.14 6.11 -18.78
N ASP A 852 -33.97 4.78 -18.78
CA ASP A 852 -33.43 4.04 -17.63
C ASP A 852 -32.03 4.53 -17.23
N TYR A 853 -31.07 4.56 -18.18
CA TYR A 853 -29.70 5.01 -17.91
C TYR A 853 -29.61 6.49 -17.50
N LEU A 854 -30.41 7.37 -18.15
CA LEU A 854 -30.43 8.80 -17.82
C LEU A 854 -31.09 9.08 -16.47
N SER A 855 -32.11 8.29 -16.09
CA SER A 855 -32.72 8.36 -14.74
C SER A 855 -31.72 7.95 -13.67
N GLU A 856 -30.99 6.86 -13.89
CA GLU A 856 -29.93 6.40 -12.98
C GLU A 856 -28.82 7.46 -12.83
N ALA A 857 -28.39 8.06 -13.95
CA ALA A 857 -27.41 9.16 -13.94
C ALA A 857 -27.91 10.37 -13.16
N MET A 858 -29.18 10.76 -13.31
CA MET A 858 -29.78 11.88 -12.61
C MET A 858 -29.88 11.59 -11.10
N GLU A 859 -30.32 10.40 -10.70
CA GLU A 859 -30.44 10.01 -9.29
C GLU A 859 -29.09 9.97 -8.60
N ALA A 860 -28.08 9.31 -9.21
CA ALA A 860 -26.73 9.29 -8.73
C ALA A 860 -26.14 10.71 -8.64
N GLY A 861 -26.37 11.54 -9.67
CA GLY A 861 -25.93 12.94 -9.71
C GLY A 861 -26.54 13.80 -8.61
N ASN A 862 -27.82 13.65 -8.34
CA ASN A 862 -28.51 14.34 -7.25
C ASN A 862 -27.93 13.95 -5.89
N SER A 863 -27.55 12.68 -5.70
CA SER A 863 -26.96 12.19 -4.44
C SER A 863 -25.59 12.81 -4.12
N ILE A 864 -24.82 13.18 -5.16
CA ILE A 864 -23.49 13.80 -5.04
C ILE A 864 -23.51 15.32 -5.20
N GLY A 865 -24.67 15.93 -5.43
CA GLY A 865 -24.80 17.36 -5.71
C GLY A 865 -24.22 17.78 -7.06
N TRP A 866 -24.31 16.91 -8.09
CA TRP A 866 -23.81 17.18 -9.44
C TRP A 866 -24.46 18.43 -10.05
N GLN A 867 -23.64 19.29 -10.64
CA GLN A 867 -24.04 20.55 -11.22
C GLN A 867 -23.30 20.80 -12.56
N GLY A 868 -23.81 21.75 -13.35
CA GLY A 868 -23.17 22.20 -14.56
C GLY A 868 -23.81 21.70 -15.85
N LEU A 869 -23.09 21.87 -16.97
CA LEU A 869 -23.63 21.58 -18.31
C LEU A 869 -24.05 20.12 -18.50
N GLN A 870 -23.22 19.21 -18.09
CA GLN A 870 -23.51 17.77 -18.27
C GLN A 870 -24.75 17.31 -17.47
N TYR A 871 -25.02 17.94 -16.31
CA TYR A 871 -26.27 17.69 -15.58
C TYR A 871 -27.49 18.23 -16.36
N ILE A 872 -27.35 19.43 -16.98
CA ILE A 872 -28.37 19.99 -17.85
C ILE A 872 -28.66 19.06 -19.02
N ASP A 873 -27.61 18.56 -19.69
CA ASP A 873 -27.74 17.62 -20.81
C ASP A 873 -28.41 16.31 -20.38
N CYS A 874 -28.05 15.78 -19.21
CA CYS A 874 -28.67 14.58 -18.64
C CYS A 874 -30.19 14.75 -18.50
N VAL A 875 -30.62 15.80 -17.79
CA VAL A 875 -32.03 16.05 -17.51
C VAL A 875 -32.81 16.40 -18.78
N PHE A 876 -32.18 17.13 -19.71
CA PHE A 876 -32.77 17.45 -21.01
C PHE A 876 -33.00 16.18 -21.85
N LEU A 877 -31.99 15.31 -21.97
CA LEU A 877 -32.10 14.06 -22.72
C LEU A 877 -33.11 13.09 -22.10
N LEU A 878 -33.20 13.04 -20.78
CA LEU A 878 -34.25 12.28 -20.08
C LEU A 878 -35.63 12.84 -20.42
N GLY A 879 -35.82 14.15 -20.34
CA GLY A 879 -37.06 14.79 -20.72
C GLY A 879 -37.48 14.52 -22.18
N ALA A 880 -36.50 14.50 -23.10
CA ALA A 880 -36.72 14.17 -24.51
C ALA A 880 -37.08 12.69 -24.71
N SER A 881 -36.43 11.77 -23.96
CA SER A 881 -36.77 10.35 -23.99
C SER A 881 -38.19 10.09 -23.48
N GLU A 882 -38.56 10.68 -22.37
CA GLU A 882 -39.94 10.60 -21.82
C GLU A 882 -40.98 11.16 -22.77
N TYR A 883 -40.64 12.23 -23.49
CA TYR A 883 -41.52 12.81 -24.51
C TYR A 883 -41.81 11.82 -25.66
N ASN A 884 -40.74 11.17 -26.15
CA ASN A 884 -40.84 10.19 -27.23
C ASN A 884 -41.57 8.90 -26.80
N LEU A 885 -41.51 8.54 -25.51
CA LEU A 885 -42.27 7.45 -24.92
C LEU A 885 -43.75 7.78 -24.72
N GLY A 886 -44.14 9.04 -24.93
CA GLY A 886 -45.53 9.49 -24.75
C GLY A 886 -45.87 9.93 -23.33
N HIS A 887 -44.91 9.93 -22.40
CA HIS A 887 -45.06 10.35 -21.01
C HIS A 887 -45.00 11.89 -20.87
N LYS A 888 -45.90 12.60 -21.59
CA LYS A 888 -45.87 14.07 -21.74
C LYS A 888 -45.80 14.84 -20.43
N ASN A 889 -46.53 14.41 -19.41
CA ASN A 889 -46.56 15.13 -18.13
C ASN A 889 -45.22 15.08 -17.38
N GLU A 890 -44.56 13.92 -17.39
CA GLU A 890 -43.23 13.76 -16.75
C GLU A 890 -42.15 14.50 -17.54
N SER A 891 -42.20 14.39 -18.87
CA SER A 891 -41.30 15.15 -19.75
C SER A 891 -41.41 16.68 -19.51
N LEU A 892 -42.63 17.24 -19.49
CA LEU A 892 -42.83 18.67 -19.25
C LEU A 892 -42.33 19.11 -17.85
N LYS A 893 -42.49 18.25 -16.84
CA LYS A 893 -42.00 18.50 -15.49
C LYS A 893 -40.47 18.55 -15.50
N LEU A 894 -39.79 17.59 -16.18
CA LEU A 894 -38.35 17.54 -16.33
C LEU A 894 -37.83 18.78 -17.06
N PHE A 895 -38.42 19.16 -18.19
CA PHE A 895 -38.02 20.36 -18.94
C PHE A 895 -38.21 21.63 -18.12
N LYS A 896 -39.30 21.76 -17.36
CA LYS A 896 -39.52 22.91 -16.48
C LYS A 896 -38.43 23.02 -15.41
N THR A 897 -38.16 21.93 -14.70
CA THR A 897 -37.10 21.88 -13.67
C THR A 897 -35.72 22.18 -14.27
N CYS A 898 -35.42 21.57 -15.43
CA CYS A 898 -34.17 21.80 -16.14
C CYS A 898 -34.01 23.26 -16.58
N ALA A 899 -35.08 23.87 -17.14
CA ALA A 899 -35.07 25.28 -17.58
C ALA A 899 -34.87 26.25 -16.40
N GLU A 900 -35.51 26.00 -15.26
CA GLU A 900 -35.30 26.80 -14.04
C GLU A 900 -33.88 26.72 -13.55
N TYR A 901 -33.30 25.50 -13.54
CA TYR A 901 -31.89 25.29 -13.18
C TYR A 901 -30.94 25.96 -14.19
N THR A 902 -31.19 25.80 -15.48
CA THR A 902 -30.36 26.38 -16.55
C THR A 902 -30.32 27.90 -16.46
N ARG A 903 -31.48 28.56 -16.23
CA ARG A 903 -31.57 30.03 -16.03
C ARG A 903 -30.76 30.50 -14.80
N LYS A 904 -30.78 29.70 -13.72
CA LYS A 904 -29.94 29.97 -12.54
C LYS A 904 -28.44 29.80 -12.82
N TYR A 905 -28.09 28.74 -13.50
CA TYR A 905 -26.72 28.42 -13.85
C TYR A 905 -26.14 29.45 -14.85
N ALA A 906 -26.89 29.86 -15.86
CA ALA A 906 -26.47 30.85 -16.85
C ALA A 906 -26.02 32.17 -16.23
N LYS A 907 -26.57 32.57 -15.08
CA LYS A 907 -26.15 33.80 -14.38
C LYS A 907 -24.77 33.70 -13.78
N THR A 908 -24.22 32.52 -13.65
CA THR A 908 -22.87 32.28 -13.09
C THR A 908 -21.81 32.05 -14.17
N VAL A 909 -22.24 31.94 -15.43
CA VAL A 909 -21.37 31.63 -16.57
C VAL A 909 -20.90 32.95 -17.21
N THR A 910 -19.57 33.09 -17.35
CA THR A 910 -18.94 34.25 -18.00
C THR A 910 -18.43 33.95 -19.41
N VAL A 911 -18.46 32.68 -19.81
CA VAL A 911 -17.91 32.18 -21.08
C VAL A 911 -18.96 32.37 -22.18
N PRO A 912 -18.67 33.15 -23.25
CA PRO A 912 -19.67 33.45 -24.31
C PRO A 912 -20.21 32.19 -24.98
N THR A 913 -19.34 31.23 -25.36
CA THR A 913 -19.78 29.98 -26.02
C THR A 913 -20.65 29.13 -25.15
N THR A 914 -20.34 29.02 -23.84
CA THR A 914 -21.21 28.31 -22.89
C THR A 914 -22.52 29.04 -22.69
N SER A 915 -22.51 30.38 -22.65
CA SER A 915 -23.73 31.17 -22.57
C SER A 915 -24.64 30.95 -23.77
N ALA A 916 -24.05 30.99 -24.99
CA ALA A 916 -24.80 30.67 -26.21
C ALA A 916 -25.43 29.27 -26.21
N TYR A 917 -24.63 28.26 -25.77
CA TYR A 917 -25.13 26.89 -25.62
C TYR A 917 -26.29 26.80 -24.61
N LEU A 918 -26.19 27.52 -23.50
CA LEU A 918 -27.27 27.53 -22.50
C LEU A 918 -28.54 28.22 -23.03
N SER A 919 -28.42 29.32 -23.79
CA SER A 919 -29.53 29.98 -24.46
C SER A 919 -30.17 29.06 -25.50
N PHE A 920 -29.37 28.33 -26.29
CA PHE A 920 -29.86 27.30 -27.21
C PHE A 920 -30.64 26.17 -26.48
N LYS A 921 -30.09 25.61 -25.38
CA LYS A 921 -30.75 24.58 -24.59
C LYS A 921 -32.07 25.10 -23.96
N LEU A 922 -32.05 26.33 -23.46
CA LEU A 922 -33.28 26.98 -23.00
C LEU A 922 -34.30 27.15 -24.12
N GLY A 923 -33.87 27.50 -25.32
CA GLY A 923 -34.72 27.55 -26.52
C GLY A 923 -35.33 26.21 -26.82
N MET A 924 -34.56 25.14 -26.78
CA MET A 924 -35.06 23.76 -26.96
C MET A 924 -36.12 23.37 -25.92
N MET A 925 -35.84 23.60 -24.65
CA MET A 925 -36.80 23.30 -23.57
C MET A 925 -38.07 24.16 -23.70
N THR A 926 -37.94 25.45 -24.04
CA THR A 926 -39.05 26.37 -24.24
C THR A 926 -39.90 25.95 -25.43
N LEU A 927 -39.29 25.42 -26.48
CA LEU A 927 -40.00 24.86 -27.63
C LEU A 927 -40.94 23.73 -27.22
N TYR A 928 -40.52 22.82 -26.34
CA TYR A 928 -41.37 21.75 -25.81
C TYR A 928 -42.45 22.27 -24.85
N LEU A 929 -42.14 23.31 -24.07
CA LEU A 929 -43.03 23.87 -23.02
C LEU A 929 -44.11 24.82 -23.60
N SER A 930 -43.73 25.70 -24.52
CA SER A 930 -44.55 26.85 -24.96
C SER A 930 -44.61 27.03 -26.49
N GLY A 931 -43.79 26.31 -27.22
CA GLY A 931 -43.75 26.35 -28.70
C GLY A 931 -42.72 27.35 -29.29
N TYR A 932 -42.77 27.48 -30.63
CA TYR A 932 -41.76 28.23 -31.41
C TYR A 932 -41.69 29.72 -31.11
N GLY A 933 -42.83 30.35 -30.77
CA GLY A 933 -42.86 31.79 -30.53
C GLY A 933 -42.05 32.24 -29.36
N ASP A 934 -42.14 31.54 -28.23
CA ASP A 934 -41.40 31.84 -27.00
C ASP A 934 -39.94 31.32 -27.07
N ALA A 935 -39.69 30.34 -27.91
CA ALA A 935 -38.32 29.78 -28.07
C ALA A 935 -37.43 30.60 -29.00
N LYS A 936 -38.03 31.29 -30.00
CA LYS A 936 -37.31 32.05 -31.04
C LYS A 936 -36.31 33.08 -30.45
N PRO A 937 -36.64 33.95 -29.49
CA PRO A 937 -35.68 34.92 -28.92
C PRO A 937 -34.44 34.27 -28.32
N LEU A 938 -34.60 33.11 -27.73
CA LEU A 938 -33.48 32.36 -27.13
C LEU A 938 -32.56 31.76 -28.19
N PHE A 939 -33.08 31.31 -29.32
CA PHE A 939 -32.26 30.87 -30.44
C PHE A 939 -31.58 32.05 -31.12
N GLU A 940 -32.24 33.22 -31.27
CA GLU A 940 -31.63 34.42 -31.80
C GLU A 940 -30.47 34.90 -30.92
N GLU A 941 -30.64 34.91 -29.59
CA GLU A 941 -29.61 35.25 -28.64
C GLU A 941 -28.41 34.29 -28.78
N ALA A 942 -28.63 32.98 -28.88
CA ALA A 942 -27.57 32.00 -29.03
C ALA A 942 -26.79 32.23 -30.36
N ILE A 943 -27.49 32.44 -31.46
CA ILE A 943 -26.87 32.73 -32.77
C ILE A 943 -26.02 33.99 -32.70
N GLN A 944 -26.58 35.07 -32.13
CA GLN A 944 -25.85 36.34 -31.99
C GLN A 944 -24.54 36.16 -31.23
N ILE A 945 -24.57 35.46 -30.12
CA ILE A 945 -23.37 35.24 -29.31
C ILE A 945 -22.35 34.40 -30.09
N TRP A 946 -22.80 33.34 -30.80
CA TRP A 946 -21.89 32.52 -31.62
C TRP A 946 -21.26 33.33 -32.76
N GLU A 947 -22.04 34.21 -33.46
CA GLU A 947 -21.52 35.04 -34.52
C GLU A 947 -20.53 36.11 -34.06
N GLU A 948 -20.81 36.76 -32.92
CA GLU A 948 -19.93 37.78 -32.32
C GLU A 948 -18.57 37.22 -31.84
N ASN A 949 -18.50 35.86 -31.64
CA ASN A 949 -17.30 35.19 -31.12
C ASN A 949 -16.66 34.21 -32.13
N ASP A 950 -16.99 34.27 -33.40
CA ASP A 950 -16.46 33.41 -34.48
C ASP A 950 -16.75 31.89 -34.30
N TYR A 951 -17.86 31.54 -33.62
CA TYR A 951 -18.27 30.14 -33.36
C TYR A 951 -19.46 29.67 -34.21
N ARG A 952 -19.70 30.32 -35.31
CA ARG A 952 -20.86 30.05 -36.19
C ARG A 952 -20.89 28.64 -36.76
N MET A 953 -19.71 28.05 -37.04
CA MET A 953 -19.60 26.73 -37.66
C MET A 953 -19.71 25.60 -36.66
N LYS A 954 -20.93 25.42 -36.11
CA LYS A 954 -21.26 24.37 -35.16
C LYS A 954 -22.65 23.80 -35.42
N ASP A 955 -22.85 22.51 -35.12
CA ASP A 955 -24.15 21.80 -35.28
C ASP A 955 -25.28 22.54 -34.56
N ASP A 956 -25.09 22.98 -33.31
CA ASP A 956 -26.08 23.66 -32.51
C ASP A 956 -26.52 25.01 -33.14
N CYS A 957 -25.55 25.75 -33.71
CA CYS A 957 -25.85 26.99 -34.46
C CYS A 957 -26.71 26.69 -35.70
N GLY A 958 -26.33 25.72 -36.50
CA GLY A 958 -27.11 25.27 -37.65
C GLY A 958 -28.53 24.83 -37.27
N LEU A 959 -28.68 24.10 -36.14
CA LEU A 959 -29.97 23.70 -35.60
C LEU A 959 -30.79 24.90 -35.10
N ALA A 960 -30.17 25.90 -34.45
CA ALA A 960 -30.84 27.12 -34.04
C ALA A 960 -31.47 27.88 -35.24
N TYR A 961 -30.70 28.00 -36.33
CA TYR A 961 -31.21 28.55 -37.58
C TYR A 961 -32.38 27.73 -38.15
N ASN A 962 -32.32 26.41 -38.08
CA ASN A 962 -33.42 25.53 -38.49
C ASN A 962 -34.73 25.75 -37.69
N PHE A 963 -34.61 25.89 -36.35
CA PHE A 963 -35.78 26.16 -35.51
C PHE A 963 -36.38 27.53 -35.73
N ILE A 964 -35.59 28.57 -36.00
CA ILE A 964 -36.09 29.87 -36.39
C ILE A 964 -36.77 29.79 -37.79
N GLY A 965 -36.18 29.05 -38.71
CA GLY A 965 -36.82 28.77 -40.03
C GLY A 965 -38.21 28.12 -39.88
N MET A 966 -38.32 27.14 -38.96
CA MET A 966 -39.60 26.50 -38.60
C MET A 966 -40.61 27.48 -38.01
N TYR A 967 -40.17 28.43 -37.16
CA TYR A 967 -41.03 29.48 -36.65
C TYR A 967 -41.63 30.30 -37.80
N TYR A 968 -40.83 30.81 -38.75
CA TYR A 968 -41.33 31.55 -39.90
C TYR A 968 -42.19 30.71 -40.81
N TYR A 969 -41.90 29.43 -41.01
CA TYR A 969 -42.69 28.51 -41.83
C TYR A 969 -44.04 28.19 -41.21
N VAL A 970 -44.10 27.82 -39.94
CA VAL A 970 -45.28 27.28 -39.28
C VAL A 970 -46.17 28.38 -38.68
N ILE A 971 -45.57 29.39 -38.03
CA ILE A 971 -46.30 30.37 -37.26
C ILE A 971 -46.62 31.62 -38.07
N GLU A 972 -45.59 32.26 -38.64
CA GLU A 972 -45.78 33.48 -39.39
C GLU A 972 -46.14 33.21 -40.84
N ARG A 973 -45.92 32.06 -41.41
CA ARG A 973 -46.10 31.70 -42.80
C ARG A 973 -45.36 32.62 -43.79
N ASP A 974 -44.24 33.17 -43.29
CA ASP A 974 -43.33 33.96 -44.14
C ASP A 974 -42.28 33.05 -44.76
N TYR A 975 -42.65 32.42 -45.89
CA TYR A 975 -41.81 31.41 -46.54
C TYR A 975 -40.49 32.00 -47.10
N ALA A 976 -40.46 33.29 -47.38
CA ALA A 976 -39.26 33.95 -47.85
C ALA A 976 -38.18 34.02 -46.75
N LYS A 977 -38.61 34.42 -45.52
CA LYS A 977 -37.71 34.37 -44.39
C LYS A 977 -37.40 32.93 -43.98
N ALA A 978 -38.39 32.04 -43.98
CA ALA A 978 -38.14 30.63 -43.70
C ALA A 978 -37.04 30.02 -44.62
N LYS A 979 -37.11 30.34 -45.93
CA LYS A 979 -36.07 29.90 -46.91
C LYS A 979 -34.69 30.41 -46.54
N HIS A 980 -34.59 31.67 -46.15
CA HIS A 980 -33.33 32.25 -45.73
C HIS A 980 -32.71 31.48 -44.54
N TYR A 981 -33.48 31.30 -43.47
CA TYR A 981 -33.01 30.59 -42.26
C TYR A 981 -32.66 29.11 -42.53
N PHE A 982 -33.43 28.40 -43.35
CA PHE A 982 -33.15 27.03 -43.74
C PHE A 982 -31.92 26.91 -44.62
N SER A 983 -31.67 27.92 -45.49
CA SER A 983 -30.46 27.99 -46.32
C SER A 983 -29.18 28.18 -45.47
N GLU A 984 -29.25 29.08 -44.47
CA GLU A 984 -28.16 29.27 -43.54
C GLU A 984 -27.91 28.00 -42.71
N SER A 985 -29.00 27.40 -42.20
CA SER A 985 -28.91 26.13 -41.47
C SER A 985 -28.23 25.03 -42.29
N TYR A 986 -28.69 24.83 -43.53
CA TYR A 986 -28.11 23.83 -44.42
C TYR A 986 -26.64 24.12 -44.75
N SER A 987 -26.28 25.38 -44.98
CA SER A 987 -24.91 25.79 -45.23
C SER A 987 -24.00 25.41 -44.08
N ILE A 988 -24.41 25.74 -42.84
CA ILE A 988 -23.61 25.45 -41.63
C ILE A 988 -23.54 23.93 -41.39
N LEU A 989 -24.68 23.21 -41.36
CA LEU A 989 -24.72 21.78 -41.03
C LEU A 989 -24.00 20.94 -42.08
N SER A 990 -24.04 21.34 -43.37
CA SER A 990 -23.27 20.67 -44.43
C SER A 990 -21.77 20.90 -44.29
N ALA A 991 -21.36 22.12 -43.91
CA ALA A 991 -19.95 22.47 -43.75
C ALA A 991 -19.29 21.72 -42.58
N VAL A 992 -20.04 21.46 -41.51
CA VAL A 992 -19.58 20.68 -40.36
C VAL A 992 -19.87 19.18 -40.49
N SER A 993 -20.35 18.73 -41.64
CA SER A 993 -20.67 17.32 -41.94
C SER A 993 -21.64 16.72 -40.89
N SER A 994 -22.66 17.49 -40.48
CA SER A 994 -23.67 17.07 -39.51
C SER A 994 -24.68 16.11 -40.11
N ASP A 995 -25.05 15.08 -39.36
CA ASP A 995 -26.15 14.15 -39.71
C ASP A 995 -27.51 14.87 -39.85
N GLN A 996 -27.67 16.07 -39.30
CA GLN A 996 -28.85 16.90 -39.34
C GLN A 996 -29.00 17.74 -40.63
N ALA A 997 -27.95 17.78 -41.45
CA ALA A 997 -27.96 18.52 -42.70
C ALA A 997 -29.11 18.07 -43.65
N GLY A 998 -29.49 16.77 -43.58
CA GLY A 998 -30.63 16.19 -44.31
C GLY A 998 -31.95 16.83 -43.94
N ILE A 999 -32.19 17.12 -42.66
CA ILE A 999 -33.42 17.78 -42.19
C ILE A 999 -33.50 19.22 -42.68
N ALA A 1000 -32.39 19.97 -42.56
CA ALA A 1000 -32.36 21.34 -43.07
C ALA A 1000 -32.57 21.40 -44.60
N SER A 1001 -31.98 20.46 -45.36
CA SER A 1001 -32.23 20.30 -46.82
C SER A 1001 -33.68 20.00 -47.14
N TYR A 1002 -34.31 19.11 -46.36
CA TYR A 1002 -35.73 18.77 -46.56
C TYR A 1002 -36.63 19.98 -46.27
N ASN A 1003 -36.43 20.70 -45.14
CA ASN A 1003 -37.17 21.89 -44.81
C ASN A 1003 -37.01 23.02 -45.83
N LEU A 1004 -35.80 23.16 -46.42
CA LEU A 1004 -35.55 24.12 -47.48
C LEU A 1004 -36.35 23.81 -48.74
N ARG A 1005 -36.38 22.56 -49.18
CA ARG A 1005 -37.21 22.10 -50.32
C ARG A 1005 -38.72 22.35 -50.10
N LEU A 1006 -39.23 21.94 -48.94
CA LEU A 1006 -40.62 22.18 -48.57
C LEU A 1006 -41.00 23.66 -48.65
N THR A 1007 -40.06 24.52 -48.28
CA THR A 1007 -40.26 25.98 -48.30
C THR A 1007 -40.21 26.51 -49.72
N GLU A 1008 -39.37 25.97 -50.57
CA GLU A 1008 -39.32 26.31 -52.03
C GLU A 1008 -40.59 25.88 -52.75
N ASP A 1009 -41.09 24.70 -52.41
CA ASP A 1009 -42.38 24.22 -52.96
C ASP A 1009 -43.55 25.14 -52.55
N ALA A 1010 -43.56 25.59 -51.25
CA ALA A 1010 -44.54 26.49 -50.73
C ALA A 1010 -44.48 27.93 -51.31
N LEU A 1011 -43.27 28.37 -51.72
CA LEU A 1011 -43.11 29.66 -52.41
C LEU A 1011 -43.51 29.61 -53.88
N ASN A 1012 -43.48 28.44 -54.54
CA ASN A 1012 -43.87 28.21 -55.93
C ASN A 1012 -45.33 27.84 -56.06
N ALA A 1013 -46.02 27.44 -54.98
CA ALA A 1013 -47.49 27.17 -54.93
C ALA A 1013 -48.30 28.45 -54.64
#